data_b19ecc96ec4279fd0e8e041d1d6255dc
#
_entry.id   b19ecc96ec4279fd0e8e041d1d6255dc
#
_cell.length_a   1.000
_cell.length_b   1.000
_cell.length_c   1.000
_cell.angle_alpha   90.00
_cell.angle_beta   90.00
_cell.angle_gamma   90.00
#
_symmetry.space_group_name_H-M   'P 1'
#
loop_
_entity.id
_entity.type
_entity.pdbx_description
1 polymer ?
#
loop_
_entity_poly.entity_id
_entity_poly.type
_entity_poly.pdbx_seq_one_letter_code
_entity_poly.pdbx_strand_id
1 'polypeptide(L)'
;MEDNNNNTPRSKAGSLELLGTNELPTDIEGGKILPINLVGEMKRSFISYAMAVIISRALPDVRDGLKPVHRRILYAMDELSMQPDKPYRKSARLVGDVLGKYHPHGDTAVYDAMVRLAQPFSTRYPLVEGHGNFGSVDGDPAAAMRYTEARMSKLTMEMLRDLDKNTVDFYPNFDETLMQPSVLPARYPNLLVNGSNGIAVGMATNIPPHNLGETIDAFVAMIDNPNITIDELMNYIPGPDFPTGGIIMGDTGIRHAYFTGRGKILVRARSEIEQYKADRARIIVTEIPYQVNKAKLVEKIAELVHDKKVEGISDLRDESSRKGMRIVIELKKDVNANVVLNNLYKHTQLQDTFGVIMIALVDGEPKVLNLREMLYYYLQHQKDVVTRRTQFDLDKARERLHILEGLMIALDNIDEVIAIIKSSANGQEAKERLIARFGFTERQAQAILDMRLQRLTGLERTKLEAEFNELKVQVEYLMGILADEGKLLGVIRDEVLEIKRRYADERRTEITQIVEDIDMDDIIQEETMVVTCTHHGYIKRIAEDTYRTQRRGGVGVSGGTTREEDFLEDIFVTSTHSYIMFFTNKGRAFRIKCYSIPEAGRTAKGTPIVNLLQLGTGEFVTAAFPIAPGTEDGYLVLCTRNGIIKKTHVSEFSNIRKGGMIAQNLREGDELISVALSAGDDEFIIGTANGMSIRFSEQDVRAMGRNAAGVRAIKLDDDDRVVDMCPVVKDSCIIAITENGMGKRTPEEAYRSQSRAGKGIIAMNITEKTGKLVCLKVVDGSEDLMLIRDDGVVIRMPVDTISIISRNTQGVKLMRIDEGRRVASVALAPKSADSAEDAEETPENGK
;
A
#
# COMPACT_ATOMS: atom_id res chain seq x y z
N MET A 1 24.26 45.86 58.85
CA MET A 1 23.38 46.73 58.05
C MET A 1 23.23 46.04 56.68
N GLU A 2 22.09 45.64 56.61
CA GLU A 2 20.99 45.51 55.66
C GLU A 2 21.03 44.21 54.81
N ASP A 3 20.25 43.31 55.16
CA ASP A 3 19.06 42.66 54.64
C ASP A 3 18.93 42.70 53.11
N ASN A 4 18.86 41.49 52.53
CA ASN A 4 18.06 41.27 51.37
C ASN A 4 17.32 39.92 51.44
N ASN A 5 16.04 40.04 51.71
CA ASN A 5 15.03 39.05 51.58
C ASN A 5 14.91 38.56 50.12
N ASN A 6 15.00 37.25 49.88
CA ASN A 6 14.50 36.65 48.68
C ASN A 6 13.45 35.58 49.08
N ASN A 7 12.20 36.02 48.99
CA ASN A 7 10.99 35.25 49.16
C ASN A 7 10.72 34.52 47.86
N THR A 8 11.04 33.23 47.80
CA THR A 8 10.49 32.29 46.78
C THR A 8 9.32 31.52 47.38
N PRO A 9 8.15 31.44 46.74
CA PRO A 9 6.98 30.75 47.27
C PRO A 9 7.20 29.24 47.29
N ARG A 10 7.21 28.66 48.48
CA ARG A 10 7.11 27.22 48.71
C ARG A 10 5.73 26.77 48.25
N SER A 11 5.70 25.98 47.16
CA SER A 11 4.53 25.20 46.77
C SER A 11 4.18 24.19 47.85
N LYS A 12 2.97 24.24 48.35
CA LYS A 12 2.39 23.24 49.27
C LYS A 12 2.40 21.86 48.58
N ALA A 13 3.26 20.98 49.04
CA ALA A 13 3.18 19.56 48.72
C ALA A 13 1.96 18.97 49.45
N GLY A 14 0.98 18.54 48.70
CA GLY A 14 -0.16 17.80 49.26
C GLY A 14 0.29 16.48 49.84
N SER A 15 -0.12 16.27 51.09
CA SER A 15 0.05 15.02 51.82
C SER A 15 -0.70 13.88 51.14
N LEU A 16 0.04 12.95 50.54
CA LEU A 16 -0.51 11.65 50.13
C LEU A 16 -0.41 10.73 51.33
N GLU A 17 -1.55 10.31 51.88
CA GLU A 17 -1.66 9.26 52.89
C GLU A 17 -1.13 7.96 52.30
N LEU A 18 -0.12 7.42 52.98
CA LEU A 18 0.48 6.10 52.73
C LEU A 18 -0.43 5.02 53.35
N LEU A 19 -1.04 4.19 52.50
CA LEU A 19 -1.66 2.93 52.93
C LEU A 19 -0.58 1.91 53.25
N GLY A 20 -0.50 1.48 54.51
CA GLY A 20 0.24 0.33 55.00
C GLY A 20 1.61 0.66 55.57
N THR A 21 1.67 0.94 56.85
CA THR A 21 2.92 1.00 57.62
C THR A 21 3.45 -0.38 57.95
N ASN A 22 4.28 -0.93 57.05
CA ASN A 22 5.34 -1.82 57.52
C ASN A 22 6.55 -0.91 57.81
N GLU A 23 6.91 -0.78 59.06
CA GLU A 23 8.09 -0.03 59.49
C GLU A 23 9.34 -0.63 58.83
N LEU A 24 9.83 0.05 57.83
CA LEU A 24 11.13 -0.24 57.20
C LEU A 24 12.24 0.23 58.16
N PRO A 25 13.33 -0.52 58.32
CA PRO A 25 14.45 -0.07 59.13
C PRO A 25 14.97 1.26 58.62
N THR A 26 15.04 2.27 59.49
CA THR A 26 15.40 3.64 59.17
C THR A 26 16.91 3.88 59.03
N ASP A 27 17.71 2.97 59.55
CA ASP A 27 19.18 3.10 59.56
C ASP A 27 19.84 1.77 59.16
N ILE A 28 20.74 1.86 58.17
CA ILE A 28 21.73 0.84 57.87
C ILE A 28 23.08 1.38 58.33
N GLU A 29 23.98 0.55 58.86
CA GLU A 29 25.34 0.97 59.25
C GLU A 29 26.00 1.71 58.09
N GLY A 30 26.11 3.04 58.18
CA GLY A 30 26.72 3.93 57.15
C GLY A 30 25.75 4.61 56.17
N GLY A 31 24.40 4.48 56.31
CA GLY A 31 23.49 5.15 55.39
C GLY A 31 22.07 5.34 55.95
N LYS A 32 21.33 6.31 55.37
CA LYS A 32 19.92 6.60 55.71
C LYS A 32 19.02 6.07 54.61
N ILE A 33 18.04 5.25 54.95
CA ILE A 33 17.00 4.78 54.01
C ILE A 33 15.97 5.90 53.79
N LEU A 34 15.84 6.37 52.54
CA LEU A 34 14.80 7.31 52.15
C LEU A 34 13.71 6.54 51.39
N PRO A 35 12.45 6.60 51.81
CA PRO A 35 11.35 6.00 51.07
C PRO A 35 11.14 6.73 49.75
N ILE A 36 11.17 6.00 48.64
CA ILE A 36 10.94 6.53 47.29
C ILE A 36 9.65 5.92 46.72
N ASN A 37 8.74 6.77 46.22
CA ASN A 37 7.57 6.28 45.51
C ASN A 37 8.00 5.71 44.15
N LEU A 38 7.92 4.38 44.02
CA LEU A 38 8.33 3.64 42.81
C LEU A 38 7.63 4.19 41.54
N VAL A 39 6.33 4.48 41.62
CA VAL A 39 5.57 5.00 40.46
C VAL A 39 6.07 6.38 40.07
N GLY A 40 6.35 7.25 41.03
CA GLY A 40 6.92 8.57 40.80
C GLY A 40 8.31 8.51 40.17
N GLU A 41 9.17 7.63 40.68
CA GLU A 41 10.53 7.47 40.17
C GLU A 41 10.55 6.84 38.78
N MET A 42 9.73 5.80 38.54
CA MET A 42 9.60 5.22 37.21
C MET A 42 9.08 6.23 36.20
N LYS A 43 8.08 7.03 36.51
CA LYS A 43 7.59 8.08 35.62
C LYS A 43 8.69 9.09 35.29
N ARG A 44 9.45 9.55 36.25
CA ARG A 44 10.55 10.51 36.07
C ARG A 44 11.66 9.91 35.21
N SER A 45 12.13 8.72 35.55
CA SER A 45 13.18 8.01 34.83
C SER A 45 12.75 7.66 33.41
N PHE A 46 11.49 7.23 33.21
CA PHE A 46 10.96 6.94 31.87
C PHE A 46 10.86 8.18 31.00
N ILE A 47 10.38 9.31 31.53
CA ILE A 47 10.33 10.59 30.80
C ILE A 47 11.73 11.03 30.40
N SER A 48 12.70 11.00 31.34
CA SER A 48 14.09 11.37 31.03
C SER A 48 14.70 10.47 29.96
N TYR A 49 14.48 9.16 30.04
CA TYR A 49 14.91 8.21 29.03
C TYR A 49 14.25 8.46 27.69
N ALA A 50 12.92 8.64 27.67
CA ALA A 50 12.17 8.92 26.44
C ALA A 50 12.66 10.19 25.75
N MET A 51 12.86 11.28 26.50
CA MET A 51 13.41 12.53 25.99
C MET A 51 14.82 12.35 25.42
N ALA A 52 15.70 11.64 26.11
CA ALA A 52 17.04 11.34 25.62
C ALA A 52 17.01 10.53 24.31
N VAL A 53 16.14 9.50 24.21
CA VAL A 53 16.01 8.71 22.99
C VAL A 53 15.43 9.52 21.83
N ILE A 54 14.46 10.39 22.08
CA ILE A 54 13.85 11.24 21.06
C ILE A 54 14.86 12.27 20.54
N ILE A 55 15.44 13.07 21.44
CA ILE A 55 16.28 14.24 21.05
C ILE A 55 17.70 13.81 20.66
N SER A 56 18.28 12.83 21.37
CA SER A 56 19.73 12.58 21.28
C SER A 56 20.10 11.25 20.60
N ARG A 57 19.13 10.51 20.03
CA ARG A 57 19.40 9.18 19.45
C ARG A 57 18.66 8.87 18.15
N ALA A 58 17.31 8.89 18.18
CA ALA A 58 16.51 8.24 17.15
C ALA A 58 16.07 9.18 16.01
N LEU A 59 15.82 10.44 16.29
CA LEU A 59 15.28 11.38 15.31
C LEU A 59 16.38 12.24 14.68
N PRO A 60 16.26 12.56 13.37
CA PRO A 60 17.15 13.48 12.68
C PRO A 60 16.79 14.93 12.99
N ASP A 61 17.76 15.83 12.94
CA ASP A 61 17.52 17.27 12.91
C ASP A 61 17.05 17.70 11.51
N VAL A 62 16.08 18.59 11.43
CA VAL A 62 15.50 19.03 10.13
C VAL A 62 16.53 19.77 9.27
N ARG A 63 17.52 20.43 9.91
CA ARG A 63 18.51 21.29 9.28
C ARG A 63 19.56 20.52 8.49
N ASP A 64 20.15 19.46 9.08
CA ASP A 64 21.20 18.65 8.45
C ASP A 64 20.78 17.21 8.09
N GLY A 65 19.59 16.78 8.54
CA GLY A 65 19.06 15.45 8.27
C GLY A 65 19.76 14.31 8.99
N LEU A 66 20.64 14.62 9.97
CA LEU A 66 21.47 13.65 10.65
C LEU A 66 20.99 13.37 12.07
N LYS A 67 21.14 12.11 12.49
CA LYS A 67 21.07 11.73 13.88
C LYS A 67 22.40 12.08 14.55
N PRO A 68 22.44 12.24 15.88
CA PRO A 68 23.69 12.60 16.58
C PRO A 68 24.87 11.67 16.29
N VAL A 69 24.65 10.36 16.19
CA VAL A 69 25.73 9.40 15.86
C VAL A 69 26.33 9.65 14.47
N HIS A 70 25.50 9.90 13.45
CA HIS A 70 25.96 10.19 12.10
C HIS A 70 26.76 11.50 12.04
N ARG A 71 26.25 12.54 12.71
CA ARG A 71 26.94 13.83 12.80
C ARG A 71 28.31 13.72 13.45
N ARG A 72 28.41 12.96 14.55
CA ARG A 72 29.67 12.70 15.24
C ARG A 72 30.66 11.90 14.40
N ILE A 73 30.18 10.93 13.62
CA ILE A 73 31.01 10.18 12.68
C ILE A 73 31.63 11.11 11.63
N LEU A 74 30.80 11.93 10.96
CA LEU A 74 31.28 12.83 9.92
C LEU A 74 32.24 13.91 10.48
N TYR A 75 31.94 14.44 11.67
CA TYR A 75 32.79 15.38 12.34
C TYR A 75 34.16 14.79 12.72
N ALA A 76 34.16 13.57 13.29
CA ALA A 76 35.41 12.86 13.57
C ALA A 76 36.22 12.52 12.31
N MET A 77 35.56 12.23 11.20
CA MET A 77 36.23 12.02 9.90
C MET A 77 36.90 13.28 9.41
N ASP A 78 36.32 14.45 9.62
CA ASP A 78 36.90 15.74 9.28
C ASP A 78 38.15 16.05 10.14
N GLU A 79 38.06 15.90 11.48
CA GLU A 79 39.20 16.04 12.37
C GLU A 79 40.37 15.11 12.03
N LEU A 80 40.04 13.85 11.64
CA LEU A 80 41.03 12.87 11.19
C LEU A 80 41.54 13.17 9.77
N SER A 81 41.04 14.21 9.09
CA SER A 81 41.38 14.53 7.70
C SER A 81 41.18 13.34 6.75
N MET A 82 40.06 12.63 6.88
CA MET A 82 39.67 11.50 6.03
C MET A 82 38.96 11.96 4.74
N GLN A 83 39.56 12.92 4.05
CA GLN A 83 39.01 13.56 2.84
C GLN A 83 39.02 12.63 1.63
N PRO A 84 38.17 12.85 0.59
CA PRO A 84 38.07 11.99 -0.59
C PRO A 84 39.36 11.83 -1.39
N ASP A 85 40.22 12.80 -1.35
CA ASP A 85 41.52 12.83 -2.01
C ASP A 85 42.66 12.16 -1.20
N LYS A 86 42.40 11.80 0.04
CA LYS A 86 43.33 11.11 0.94
C LYS A 86 43.17 9.61 0.92
N PRO A 87 44.21 8.83 1.31
CA PRO A 87 44.12 7.41 1.48
C PRO A 87 43.03 6.97 2.45
N TYR A 88 42.41 5.83 2.20
CA TYR A 88 41.49 5.21 3.14
C TYR A 88 42.17 4.94 4.49
N ARG A 89 41.39 5.03 5.58
CA ARG A 89 41.84 4.67 6.93
C ARG A 89 41.00 3.51 7.48
N LYS A 90 41.60 2.72 8.36
CA LYS A 90 40.89 1.61 9.03
C LYS A 90 39.66 2.12 9.77
N SER A 91 38.53 1.47 9.57
CA SER A 91 37.27 1.79 10.23
C SER A 91 37.37 1.74 11.75
N ALA A 92 38.15 0.78 12.29
CA ALA A 92 38.42 0.67 13.72
C ALA A 92 39.05 1.92 14.34
N ARG A 93 39.87 2.67 13.58
CA ARG A 93 40.45 3.94 14.06
C ARG A 93 39.37 5.00 14.21
N LEU A 94 38.54 5.16 13.19
CA LEU A 94 37.45 6.15 13.23
C LEU A 94 36.49 5.82 14.38
N VAL A 95 36.06 4.55 14.49
CA VAL A 95 35.15 4.10 15.56
C VAL A 95 35.77 4.40 16.94
N GLY A 96 37.07 4.13 17.13
CA GLY A 96 37.77 4.40 18.39
C GLY A 96 37.80 5.92 18.71
N ASP A 97 38.07 6.77 17.74
CA ASP A 97 38.03 8.23 17.93
C ASP A 97 36.63 8.75 18.28
N VAL A 98 35.59 8.26 17.58
CA VAL A 98 34.19 8.65 17.86
C VAL A 98 33.78 8.25 19.27
N LEU A 99 34.10 7.03 19.69
CA LEU A 99 33.80 6.53 21.04
C LEU A 99 34.50 7.31 22.12
N GLY A 100 35.80 7.51 21.94
CA GLY A 100 36.65 8.18 22.93
C GLY A 100 36.37 9.66 23.12
N LYS A 101 35.88 10.33 22.05
CA LYS A 101 35.72 11.79 22.06
C LYS A 101 34.25 12.25 22.16
N TYR A 102 33.31 11.59 21.49
CA TYR A 102 31.97 12.15 21.24
C TYR A 102 30.81 11.26 21.57
N HIS A 103 30.92 9.92 21.47
CA HIS A 103 29.78 9.01 21.54
C HIS A 103 30.04 7.84 22.48
N PRO A 104 29.78 7.98 23.80
CA PRO A 104 30.10 7.01 24.83
C PRO A 104 29.10 5.83 24.84
N HIS A 105 29.02 5.07 23.73
CA HIS A 105 28.13 3.90 23.55
C HIS A 105 28.93 2.75 22.93
N GLY A 106 28.27 1.63 22.60
CA GLY A 106 28.93 0.46 22.03
C GLY A 106 29.56 0.73 20.65
N ASP A 107 30.72 0.11 20.41
CA ASP A 107 31.49 0.20 19.15
C ASP A 107 30.71 -0.29 17.94
N THR A 108 29.94 -1.37 18.13
CA THR A 108 29.05 -1.93 17.08
C THR A 108 28.04 -0.90 16.58
N ALA A 109 27.43 -0.12 17.49
CA ALA A 109 26.43 0.88 17.10
C ALA A 109 27.04 1.98 16.21
N VAL A 110 28.25 2.44 16.53
CA VAL A 110 28.98 3.45 15.73
C VAL A 110 29.40 2.85 14.40
N TYR A 111 29.94 1.63 14.40
CA TYR A 111 30.37 0.95 13.19
C TYR A 111 29.21 0.70 12.23
N ASP A 112 28.08 0.17 12.72
CA ASP A 112 26.89 -0.10 11.90
C ASP A 112 26.28 1.20 11.34
N ALA A 113 26.30 2.28 12.11
CA ALA A 113 25.86 3.58 11.60
C ALA A 113 26.76 4.07 10.45
N MET A 114 28.09 3.95 10.59
CA MET A 114 29.03 4.28 9.52
C MET A 114 28.85 3.38 8.29
N VAL A 115 28.66 2.07 8.50
CA VAL A 115 28.42 1.11 7.42
C VAL A 115 27.20 1.50 6.61
N ARG A 116 26.09 1.87 7.24
CA ARG A 116 24.87 2.32 6.54
C ARG A 116 25.10 3.56 5.68
N LEU A 117 25.92 4.51 6.16
CA LEU A 117 26.29 5.70 5.37
C LEU A 117 27.13 5.37 4.13
N ALA A 118 27.75 4.18 4.09
CA ALA A 118 28.56 3.71 2.96
C ALA A 118 27.83 2.75 2.01
N GLN A 119 26.65 2.23 2.39
CA GLN A 119 25.91 1.25 1.60
C GLN A 119 25.10 1.93 0.48
N PRO A 120 25.38 1.67 -0.81
CA PRO A 120 24.68 2.29 -1.93
C PRO A 120 23.24 1.80 -2.12
N PHE A 121 22.84 0.70 -1.45
CA PHE A 121 21.48 0.18 -1.42
C PHE A 121 20.68 0.66 -0.20
N SER A 122 21.33 1.27 0.79
CA SER A 122 20.69 1.84 1.98
C SER A 122 20.57 3.36 1.93
N THR A 123 21.54 4.04 1.33
CA THR A 123 21.63 5.50 1.25
C THR A 123 21.66 5.91 -0.22
N ARG A 124 20.75 6.81 -0.62
CA ARG A 124 20.64 7.24 -2.02
C ARG A 124 21.90 7.94 -2.53
N TYR A 125 22.51 8.76 -1.68
CA TYR A 125 23.80 9.42 -1.92
C TYR A 125 24.72 9.12 -0.73
N PRO A 126 25.56 8.07 -0.81
CA PRO A 126 26.44 7.67 0.28
C PRO A 126 27.35 8.79 0.74
N LEU A 127 27.42 8.97 2.06
CA LEU A 127 28.27 9.97 2.70
C LEU A 127 29.67 9.44 3.04
N VAL A 128 29.83 8.12 3.06
CA VAL A 128 31.08 7.44 3.34
C VAL A 128 31.46 6.57 2.14
N GLU A 129 32.71 6.63 1.70
CA GLU A 129 33.27 5.67 0.75
C GLU A 129 33.95 4.55 1.54
N GLY A 130 33.47 3.31 1.32
CA GLY A 130 34.00 2.11 1.96
C GLY A 130 34.92 1.32 1.04
N HIS A 131 35.99 0.76 1.61
CA HIS A 131 36.86 -0.21 0.96
C HIS A 131 36.87 -1.53 1.75
N GLY A 132 36.44 -2.63 1.13
CA GLY A 132 36.22 -3.92 1.76
C GLY A 132 34.76 -4.38 1.64
N ASN A 133 34.35 -5.31 2.51
CA ASN A 133 32.98 -5.79 2.56
C ASN A 133 32.13 -4.96 3.56
N PHE A 134 31.21 -4.19 3.03
CA PHE A 134 30.24 -3.37 3.79
C PHE A 134 28.82 -3.96 3.80
N GLY A 135 28.71 -5.27 3.60
CA GLY A 135 27.41 -5.96 3.53
C GLY A 135 26.84 -6.00 2.11
N SER A 136 25.72 -6.68 1.96
CA SER A 136 25.02 -6.85 0.68
C SER A 136 23.50 -6.69 0.82
N VAL A 137 22.80 -6.60 -0.31
CA VAL A 137 21.33 -6.62 -0.38
C VAL A 137 20.75 -7.96 0.11
N ASP A 138 21.55 -9.00 0.17
CA ASP A 138 21.19 -10.32 0.74
C ASP A 138 21.10 -10.31 2.27
N GLY A 139 21.51 -9.20 2.89
CA GLY A 139 21.51 -9.07 4.34
C GLY A 139 22.78 -9.60 4.99
N ASP A 140 23.83 -9.88 4.21
CA ASP A 140 25.12 -10.22 4.76
C ASP A 140 25.65 -9.05 5.61
N PRO A 141 26.18 -9.30 6.80
CA PRO A 141 26.76 -8.24 7.63
C PRO A 141 28.07 -7.73 7.01
N ALA A 142 28.43 -6.49 7.37
CA ALA A 142 29.74 -5.97 7.04
C ALA A 142 30.85 -6.79 7.72
N ALA A 143 32.00 -6.88 7.10
CA ALA A 143 33.19 -7.47 7.71
C ALA A 143 33.59 -6.68 8.98
N ALA A 144 34.25 -7.32 9.93
CA ALA A 144 34.69 -6.66 11.17
C ALA A 144 35.53 -5.40 10.87
N MET A 145 35.36 -4.34 11.67
CA MET A 145 35.94 -2.99 11.46
C MET A 145 37.45 -2.96 11.30
N ARG A 146 38.17 -4.00 11.77
CA ARG A 146 39.61 -4.16 11.59
C ARG A 146 40.02 -4.49 10.15
N TYR A 147 39.09 -5.00 9.33
CA TYR A 147 39.34 -5.34 7.93
C TYR A 147 38.91 -4.25 6.97
N THR A 148 37.84 -3.52 7.29
CA THR A 148 37.29 -2.47 6.43
C THR A 148 38.05 -1.15 6.59
N GLU A 149 38.01 -0.35 5.54
CA GLU A 149 38.59 1.00 5.48
C GLU A 149 37.55 1.97 4.96
N ALA A 150 37.62 3.23 5.43
CA ALA A 150 36.65 4.25 5.06
C ALA A 150 37.33 5.60 4.82
N ARG A 151 36.65 6.48 4.08
CA ARG A 151 36.90 7.89 3.94
C ARG A 151 35.60 8.62 3.60
N MET A 152 35.59 9.95 3.69
CA MET A 152 34.43 10.75 3.28
C MET A 152 34.18 10.66 1.78
N SER A 153 32.93 10.72 1.35
CA SER A 153 32.59 10.93 -0.06
C SER A 153 32.76 12.40 -0.44
N LYS A 154 32.80 12.69 -1.75
CA LYS A 154 32.90 14.08 -2.24
C LYS A 154 31.71 14.94 -1.78
N LEU A 155 30.52 14.37 -1.76
CA LEU A 155 29.31 15.06 -1.33
C LEU A 155 29.33 15.41 0.17
N THR A 156 30.00 14.61 1.00
CA THR A 156 30.14 14.86 2.44
C THR A 156 30.91 16.14 2.72
N MET A 157 31.85 16.52 1.85
CA MET A 157 32.55 17.77 1.97
C MET A 157 31.63 19.00 1.91
N GLU A 158 30.51 18.89 1.18
CA GLU A 158 29.48 19.94 1.13
C GLU A 158 28.62 19.99 2.41
N MET A 159 28.56 18.89 3.19
CA MET A 159 27.91 18.88 4.52
C MET A 159 28.72 19.60 5.59
N LEU A 160 30.06 19.54 5.49
CA LEU A 160 31.01 20.03 6.50
C LEU A 160 31.65 21.38 6.12
N ARG A 161 31.40 21.84 4.91
CA ARG A 161 32.04 23.06 4.38
C ARG A 161 31.74 24.26 5.23
N ASP A 162 32.77 25.08 5.46
CA ASP A 162 32.74 26.31 6.27
C ASP A 162 32.39 26.07 7.78
N LEU A 163 32.57 24.84 8.29
CA LEU A 163 32.36 24.50 9.70
C LEU A 163 33.29 25.28 10.62
N ASP A 164 34.50 25.62 10.15
CA ASP A 164 35.54 26.41 10.83
C ASP A 164 35.26 27.94 10.89
N LYS A 165 34.17 28.37 10.22
CA LYS A 165 33.81 29.81 10.12
C LYS A 165 32.67 30.22 11.07
N ASN A 166 32.52 29.55 12.19
CA ASN A 166 31.47 29.82 13.20
C ASN A 166 30.03 29.81 12.63
N THR A 167 29.78 28.98 11.63
CA THR A 167 28.51 28.89 10.93
C THR A 167 27.40 28.21 11.73
N VAL A 168 27.78 27.37 12.71
CA VAL A 168 26.88 26.61 13.58
C VAL A 168 27.37 26.69 15.02
N ASP A 169 26.45 26.38 15.97
CA ASP A 169 26.81 26.38 17.40
C ASP A 169 27.51 25.07 17.77
N PHE A 170 28.42 25.16 18.70
CA PHE A 170 29.14 24.05 19.30
C PHE A 170 28.74 23.91 20.77
N TYR A 171 28.70 22.68 21.24
CA TYR A 171 28.44 22.36 22.64
C TYR A 171 29.46 21.34 23.18
N PRO A 172 29.67 21.27 24.49
CA PRO A 172 30.61 20.31 25.07
C PRO A 172 30.25 18.86 24.76
N ASN A 173 31.26 18.01 24.65
CA ASN A 173 31.09 16.57 24.61
C ASN A 173 30.68 16.01 26.01
N PHE A 174 30.62 14.70 26.18
CA PHE A 174 30.13 14.03 27.39
C PHE A 174 31.03 14.25 28.64
N ASP A 175 32.31 14.51 28.46
CA ASP A 175 33.28 14.77 29.54
C ASP A 175 33.71 16.24 29.63
N GLU A 176 33.08 17.11 28.86
CA GLU A 176 33.30 18.56 28.78
C GLU A 176 34.73 18.96 28.36
N THR A 177 35.50 18.02 27.81
CA THR A 177 36.91 18.32 27.39
C THR A 177 37.03 18.85 25.96
N LEU A 178 36.04 18.52 25.10
CA LEU A 178 36.01 18.87 23.69
C LEU A 178 34.67 19.50 23.30
N MET A 179 34.69 20.24 22.21
CA MET A 179 33.48 20.81 21.62
C MET A 179 33.06 20.02 20.38
N GLN A 180 31.78 19.92 20.18
CA GLN A 180 31.19 19.23 19.01
C GLN A 180 30.06 20.07 18.40
N PRO A 181 29.83 20.02 17.08
CA PRO A 181 28.79 20.81 16.44
C PRO A 181 27.39 20.31 16.80
N SER A 182 26.47 21.24 17.06
CA SER A 182 25.07 20.94 17.30
C SER A 182 24.36 20.43 16.04
N VAL A 183 24.76 20.97 14.89
CA VAL A 183 24.25 20.67 13.53
C VAL A 183 25.39 20.92 12.55
N LEU A 184 25.35 20.32 11.36
CA LEU A 184 26.30 20.63 10.29
C LEU A 184 25.77 21.75 9.39
N PRO A 185 26.62 22.51 8.70
CA PRO A 185 26.22 23.56 7.75
C PRO A 185 25.32 23.02 6.61
N ALA A 186 25.59 21.82 6.14
CA ALA A 186 24.74 21.05 5.21
C ALA A 186 24.23 21.85 4.01
N ARG A 187 25.09 22.12 3.03
CA ARG A 187 24.78 22.99 1.88
C ARG A 187 23.75 22.44 0.88
N TYR A 188 23.14 21.29 1.15
CA TYR A 188 22.02 20.72 0.41
C TYR A 188 21.04 20.07 1.41
N PRO A 189 19.73 19.94 1.07
CA PRO A 189 18.69 19.46 1.99
C PRO A 189 18.78 17.95 2.21
N ASN A 190 19.79 17.52 2.97
CA ASN A 190 20.15 16.11 3.18
C ASN A 190 19.01 15.29 3.79
N LEU A 191 18.13 15.86 4.60
CA LEU A 191 17.00 15.16 5.18
C LEU A 191 16.06 14.59 4.11
N LEU A 192 15.78 15.36 3.07
CA LEU A 192 14.97 14.89 1.94
C LEU A 192 15.78 14.00 0.99
N VAL A 193 17.01 14.38 0.69
CA VAL A 193 17.87 13.70 -0.29
C VAL A 193 18.20 12.27 0.14
N ASN A 194 18.62 12.05 1.38
CA ASN A 194 18.97 10.71 1.89
C ASN A 194 17.88 10.07 2.76
N GLY A 195 16.87 10.86 3.18
CA GLY A 195 15.87 10.38 4.10
C GLY A 195 16.41 10.05 5.48
N SER A 196 15.56 9.49 6.33
CA SER A 196 15.95 8.98 7.64
C SER A 196 14.92 8.00 8.16
N ASN A 197 15.35 6.95 8.84
CA ASN A 197 14.48 6.04 9.57
C ASN A 197 14.92 5.95 11.03
N GLY A 198 13.99 5.84 11.95
CA GLY A 198 14.32 5.72 13.39
C GLY A 198 13.12 5.38 14.24
N ILE A 199 13.36 4.61 15.28
CA ILE A 199 12.34 4.22 16.26
C ILE A 199 12.70 4.86 17.59
N ALA A 200 11.85 5.76 18.06
CA ALA A 200 11.96 6.42 19.35
C ALA A 200 10.90 5.87 20.33
N VAL A 201 10.83 6.44 21.53
CA VAL A 201 9.79 6.10 22.50
C VAL A 201 8.50 6.83 22.13
N GLY A 202 7.44 6.07 21.83
CA GLY A 202 6.13 6.61 21.48
C GLY A 202 5.99 7.19 20.07
N MET A 203 7.08 7.25 19.28
CA MET A 203 7.05 7.73 17.90
C MET A 203 8.14 7.09 17.05
N ALA A 204 7.96 7.14 15.73
CA ALA A 204 8.94 6.69 14.76
C ALA A 204 9.03 7.69 13.62
N THR A 205 10.18 7.76 12.97
CA THR A 205 10.37 8.48 11.71
C THR A 205 10.74 7.52 10.60
N ASN A 206 10.21 7.75 9.40
CA ASN A 206 10.54 7.02 8.20
C ASN A 206 10.38 7.94 6.99
N ILE A 207 11.38 8.76 6.74
CA ILE A 207 11.42 9.76 5.69
C ILE A 207 12.08 9.11 4.48
N PRO A 208 11.39 9.03 3.32
CA PRO A 208 11.95 8.43 2.12
C PRO A 208 13.04 9.32 1.51
N PRO A 209 14.04 8.75 0.83
CA PRO A 209 15.02 9.49 0.06
C PRO A 209 14.42 10.05 -1.24
N HIS A 210 15.05 11.14 -1.76
CA HIS A 210 14.62 11.82 -2.99
C HIS A 210 15.81 12.10 -3.89
N ASN A 211 15.53 12.36 -5.17
CA ASN A 211 16.55 12.77 -6.12
C ASN A 211 17.14 14.16 -5.75
N LEU A 212 18.47 14.26 -5.77
CA LEU A 212 19.17 15.51 -5.41
C LEU A 212 18.81 16.67 -6.33
N GLY A 213 18.77 16.42 -7.64
CA GLY A 213 18.46 17.45 -8.64
C GLY A 213 17.05 18.01 -8.46
N GLU A 214 16.07 17.13 -8.32
CA GLU A 214 14.66 17.47 -8.09
C GLU A 214 14.46 18.24 -6.78
N THR A 215 15.13 17.80 -5.71
CA THR A 215 15.04 18.44 -4.40
C THR A 215 15.62 19.84 -4.42
N ILE A 216 16.74 20.03 -5.12
CA ILE A 216 17.35 21.36 -5.29
C ILE A 216 16.45 22.25 -6.15
N ASP A 217 15.82 21.74 -7.22
CA ASP A 217 14.90 22.54 -8.04
C ASP A 217 13.70 23.04 -7.24
N ALA A 218 13.12 22.18 -6.41
CA ALA A 218 12.03 22.56 -5.51
C ALA A 218 12.48 23.58 -4.46
N PHE A 219 13.70 23.43 -3.95
CA PHE A 219 14.26 24.38 -2.99
C PHE A 219 14.50 25.75 -3.63
N VAL A 220 15.04 25.80 -4.85
CA VAL A 220 15.20 27.04 -5.63
C VAL A 220 13.84 27.67 -5.93
N ALA A 221 12.84 26.88 -6.34
CA ALA A 221 11.48 27.38 -6.55
C ALA A 221 10.87 28.01 -5.28
N MET A 222 11.19 27.47 -4.11
CA MET A 222 10.78 28.07 -2.82
C MET A 222 11.52 29.37 -2.52
N ILE A 223 12.80 29.50 -2.88
CA ILE A 223 13.55 30.76 -2.75
C ILE A 223 12.89 31.83 -3.64
N ASP A 224 12.56 31.49 -4.89
CA ASP A 224 11.95 32.41 -5.85
C ASP A 224 10.50 32.77 -5.48
N ASN A 225 9.74 31.83 -4.88
CA ASN A 225 8.37 32.04 -4.41
C ASN A 225 8.18 31.51 -2.98
N PRO A 226 8.33 32.34 -1.94
CA PRO A 226 8.15 31.89 -0.54
C PRO A 226 6.75 31.36 -0.19
N ASN A 227 5.75 31.68 -1.01
CA ASN A 227 4.37 31.24 -0.83
C ASN A 227 3.99 30.01 -1.69
N ILE A 228 4.98 29.37 -2.30
CA ILE A 228 4.78 28.17 -3.13
C ILE A 228 3.94 27.12 -2.39
N THR A 229 2.97 26.54 -3.07
CA THR A 229 2.11 25.49 -2.54
C THR A 229 2.78 24.12 -2.64
N ILE A 230 2.25 23.13 -1.91
CA ILE A 230 2.76 21.75 -1.99
C ILE A 230 2.49 21.17 -3.38
N ASP A 231 1.34 21.47 -4.00
CA ASP A 231 1.04 21.02 -5.36
C ASP A 231 2.06 21.55 -6.39
N GLU A 232 2.45 22.80 -6.28
CA GLU A 232 3.50 23.39 -7.13
C GLU A 232 4.86 22.77 -6.86
N LEU A 233 5.21 22.47 -5.60
CA LEU A 233 6.45 21.78 -5.25
C LEU A 233 6.51 20.37 -5.83
N MET A 234 5.37 19.67 -5.92
CA MET A 234 5.28 18.33 -6.51
C MET A 234 5.57 18.32 -8.02
N ASN A 235 5.52 19.45 -8.72
CA ASN A 235 5.98 19.51 -10.10
C ASN A 235 7.52 19.37 -10.21
N TYR A 236 8.25 19.69 -9.15
CA TYR A 236 9.71 19.54 -9.05
C TYR A 236 10.13 18.24 -8.36
N ILE A 237 9.39 17.82 -7.32
CA ILE A 237 9.62 16.57 -6.59
C ILE A 237 8.38 15.67 -6.77
N PRO A 238 8.29 14.90 -7.85
CA PRO A 238 7.11 14.08 -8.13
C PRO A 238 6.92 12.94 -7.12
N GLY A 239 7.99 12.52 -6.43
CA GLY A 239 7.94 11.48 -5.41
C GLY A 239 9.32 11.05 -4.91
N PRO A 240 9.38 10.09 -3.99
CA PRO A 240 10.62 9.49 -3.52
C PRO A 240 11.46 8.86 -4.64
N ASP A 241 12.76 8.77 -4.41
CA ASP A 241 13.72 8.13 -5.31
C ASP A 241 14.60 7.16 -4.52
N PHE A 242 14.21 5.88 -4.53
CA PHE A 242 14.86 4.86 -3.73
C PHE A 242 16.19 4.40 -4.32
N PRO A 243 17.22 4.11 -3.51
CA PRO A 243 18.52 3.66 -3.99
C PRO A 243 18.45 2.33 -4.75
N THR A 244 17.48 1.47 -4.44
CA THR A 244 17.26 0.17 -5.09
C THR A 244 16.36 0.22 -6.33
N GLY A 245 15.90 1.43 -6.74
CA GLY A 245 14.99 1.60 -7.88
C GLY A 245 13.56 1.16 -7.55
N GLY A 246 12.99 0.34 -8.40
CA GLY A 246 11.61 -0.13 -8.31
C GLY A 246 10.59 0.83 -8.92
N ILE A 247 9.33 0.49 -8.79
CA ILE A 247 8.21 1.23 -9.40
C ILE A 247 7.23 1.64 -8.29
N ILE A 248 6.94 2.92 -8.15
CA ILE A 248 5.89 3.42 -7.28
C ILE A 248 4.54 3.34 -8.01
N MET A 249 3.56 2.70 -7.38
CA MET A 249 2.24 2.47 -7.94
C MET A 249 1.26 3.57 -7.51
N GLY A 250 1.03 4.54 -8.41
CA GLY A 250 0.14 5.67 -8.17
C GLY A 250 0.75 6.80 -7.33
N ASP A 251 0.18 7.99 -7.42
CA ASP A 251 0.63 9.22 -6.75
C ASP A 251 -0.14 9.57 -5.47
N THR A 252 -1.30 8.95 -5.24
CA THR A 252 -2.19 9.28 -4.11
C THR A 252 -1.49 9.16 -2.76
N GLY A 253 -0.68 8.09 -2.57
CA GLY A 253 0.10 7.89 -1.36
C GLY A 253 1.19 8.94 -1.17
N ILE A 254 1.82 9.38 -2.26
CA ILE A 254 2.83 10.46 -2.27
C ILE A 254 2.17 11.78 -1.88
N ARG A 255 1.07 12.15 -2.54
CA ARG A 255 0.32 13.38 -2.22
C ARG A 255 -0.07 13.43 -0.76
N HIS A 256 -0.67 12.35 -0.24
CA HIS A 256 -1.05 12.28 1.15
C HIS A 256 0.15 12.46 2.10
N ALA A 257 1.28 11.81 1.80
CA ALA A 257 2.51 11.96 2.58
C ALA A 257 3.04 13.39 2.58
N TYR A 258 3.09 14.05 1.43
CA TYR A 258 3.64 15.40 1.29
C TYR A 258 2.76 16.47 1.92
N PHE A 259 1.43 16.29 1.94
CA PHE A 259 0.50 17.22 2.59
C PHE A 259 0.42 17.06 4.10
N THR A 260 0.45 15.82 4.60
CA THR A 260 0.16 15.52 6.01
C THR A 260 1.37 15.08 6.82
N GLY A 261 2.51 14.84 6.17
CA GLY A 261 3.68 14.22 6.78
C GLY A 261 3.52 12.72 7.05
N ARG A 262 2.42 12.09 6.62
CA ARG A 262 2.17 10.65 6.76
C ARG A 262 1.52 10.10 5.51
N GLY A 263 1.94 8.90 5.09
CA GLY A 263 1.37 8.26 3.90
C GLY A 263 1.80 6.82 3.73
N LYS A 264 1.18 6.15 2.76
CA LYS A 264 1.54 4.78 2.36
C LYS A 264 1.84 4.80 0.87
N ILE A 265 3.05 4.46 0.51
CA ILE A 265 3.50 4.42 -0.88
C ILE A 265 3.70 2.96 -1.25
N LEU A 266 2.97 2.50 -2.25
CA LEU A 266 3.09 1.14 -2.76
C LEU A 266 4.27 1.08 -3.73
N VAL A 267 5.26 0.24 -3.43
CA VAL A 267 6.47 0.05 -4.23
C VAL A 267 6.48 -1.38 -4.75
N ARG A 268 6.68 -1.53 -6.04
CA ARG A 268 6.75 -2.81 -6.74
C ARG A 268 8.14 -3.03 -7.30
N ALA A 269 8.59 -4.28 -7.29
CA ALA A 269 9.81 -4.73 -7.96
C ALA A 269 9.73 -4.48 -9.48
N ARG A 270 10.86 -4.17 -10.12
CA ARG A 270 10.95 -4.17 -11.58
C ARG A 270 11.12 -5.58 -12.07
N SER A 271 10.15 -6.07 -12.84
CA SER A 271 10.16 -7.43 -13.39
C SER A 271 9.84 -7.43 -14.86
N GLU A 272 10.44 -8.36 -15.58
CA GLU A 272 10.23 -8.57 -17.01
C GLU A 272 9.88 -10.04 -17.26
N ILE A 273 8.97 -10.28 -18.20
CA ILE A 273 8.61 -11.64 -18.62
C ILE A 273 9.30 -11.92 -19.95
N GLU A 274 10.20 -12.87 -19.94
CA GLU A 274 10.92 -13.34 -21.13
C GLU A 274 10.41 -14.73 -21.57
N GLN A 275 10.05 -14.85 -22.84
CA GLN A 275 9.86 -16.16 -23.45
C GLN A 275 11.20 -16.70 -23.96
N TYR A 276 11.73 -17.77 -23.35
CA TYR A 276 13.02 -18.34 -23.69
C TYR A 276 12.92 -19.66 -24.48
N LYS A 277 11.72 -20.27 -24.52
CA LYS A 277 11.35 -21.41 -25.37
C LYS A 277 9.93 -21.19 -25.90
N ALA A 278 9.55 -21.94 -26.94
CA ALA A 278 8.26 -21.79 -27.61
C ALA A 278 7.05 -21.91 -26.67
N ASP A 279 7.19 -22.68 -25.58
CA ASP A 279 6.15 -23.04 -24.61
C ASP A 279 6.51 -22.72 -23.16
N ARG A 280 7.59 -21.96 -22.92
CA ARG A 280 8.04 -21.61 -21.56
C ARG A 280 8.46 -20.17 -21.44
N ALA A 281 7.97 -19.53 -20.38
CA ALA A 281 8.38 -18.20 -19.98
C ALA A 281 9.20 -18.24 -18.68
N ARG A 282 9.91 -17.16 -18.42
CA ARG A 282 10.58 -16.89 -17.15
C ARG A 282 10.33 -15.44 -16.73
N ILE A 283 10.23 -15.23 -15.44
CA ILE A 283 10.13 -13.90 -14.85
C ILE A 283 11.52 -13.53 -14.34
N ILE A 284 12.00 -12.36 -14.75
CA ILE A 284 13.29 -11.81 -14.34
C ILE A 284 13.02 -10.59 -13.48
N VAL A 285 13.55 -10.58 -12.27
CA VAL A 285 13.46 -9.44 -11.37
C VAL A 285 14.83 -8.77 -11.30
N THR A 286 14.88 -7.49 -11.67
CA THR A 286 16.10 -6.67 -11.73
C THR A 286 16.21 -5.67 -10.61
N GLU A 287 15.09 -5.25 -10.01
CA GLU A 287 15.04 -4.32 -8.88
C GLU A 287 14.00 -4.80 -7.88
N ILE A 288 14.27 -4.59 -6.59
CA ILE A 288 13.36 -4.93 -5.49
C ILE A 288 12.99 -3.69 -4.69
N PRO A 289 11.84 -3.68 -3.99
CA PRO A 289 11.45 -2.55 -3.15
C PRO A 289 12.52 -2.22 -2.10
N TYR A 290 12.60 -0.94 -1.75
CA TYR A 290 13.58 -0.44 -0.79
C TYR A 290 13.44 -1.10 0.59
N GLN A 291 14.57 -1.43 1.22
CA GLN A 291 14.68 -2.13 2.51
C GLN A 291 14.25 -3.61 2.50
N VAL A 292 13.94 -4.18 1.36
CA VAL A 292 13.67 -5.62 1.22
C VAL A 292 14.99 -6.40 1.17
N ASN A 293 15.06 -7.49 1.92
CA ASN A 293 16.18 -8.44 1.90
C ASN A 293 15.99 -9.44 0.76
N LYS A 294 16.93 -9.47 -0.21
CA LYS A 294 16.83 -10.31 -1.41
C LYS A 294 16.83 -11.81 -1.09
N ALA A 295 17.70 -12.26 -0.20
CA ALA A 295 17.80 -13.69 0.16
C ALA A 295 16.52 -14.20 0.82
N LYS A 296 15.97 -13.43 1.78
CA LYS A 296 14.68 -13.76 2.42
C LYS A 296 13.51 -13.73 1.44
N LEU A 297 13.54 -12.83 0.46
CA LEU A 297 12.53 -12.78 -0.60
C LEU A 297 12.56 -14.05 -1.45
N VAL A 298 13.75 -14.49 -1.88
CA VAL A 298 13.94 -15.73 -2.66
C VAL A 298 13.50 -16.95 -1.84
N GLU A 299 13.89 -17.03 -0.57
CA GLU A 299 13.46 -18.07 0.36
C GLU A 299 11.92 -18.10 0.49
N LYS A 300 11.29 -16.94 0.64
CA LYS A 300 9.83 -16.82 0.74
C LYS A 300 9.10 -17.29 -0.52
N ILE A 301 9.64 -16.99 -1.70
CA ILE A 301 9.10 -17.51 -2.96
C ILE A 301 9.20 -19.05 -2.98
N ALA A 302 10.33 -19.63 -2.59
CA ALA A 302 10.51 -21.07 -2.51
C ALA A 302 9.53 -21.75 -1.53
N GLU A 303 9.30 -21.14 -0.35
CA GLU A 303 8.29 -21.62 0.62
C GLU A 303 6.88 -21.65 0.01
N LEU A 304 6.47 -20.58 -0.70
CA LEU A 304 5.14 -20.51 -1.32
C LEU A 304 4.93 -21.57 -2.40
N VAL A 305 5.99 -21.92 -3.12
CA VAL A 305 5.96 -23.02 -4.11
C VAL A 305 5.84 -24.37 -3.41
N HIS A 306 6.63 -24.58 -2.33
CA HIS A 306 6.56 -25.82 -1.54
C HIS A 306 5.17 -26.00 -0.90
N ASP A 307 4.60 -24.93 -0.35
CA ASP A 307 3.26 -24.89 0.26
C ASP A 307 2.11 -24.97 -0.76
N LYS A 308 2.42 -25.01 -2.07
CA LYS A 308 1.45 -24.98 -3.16
C LYS A 308 0.52 -23.76 -3.14
N LYS A 309 0.96 -22.65 -2.58
CA LYS A 309 0.22 -21.37 -2.61
C LYS A 309 0.44 -20.61 -3.92
N VAL A 310 1.60 -20.81 -4.54
CA VAL A 310 1.92 -20.31 -5.87
C VAL A 310 2.34 -21.51 -6.72
N GLU A 311 1.50 -21.86 -7.68
CA GLU A 311 1.77 -22.95 -8.63
C GLU A 311 2.38 -22.40 -9.92
N GLY A 312 2.92 -23.28 -10.75
CA GLY A 312 3.44 -22.89 -12.06
C GLY A 312 4.93 -22.57 -12.11
N ILE A 313 5.64 -22.47 -10.98
CA ILE A 313 7.10 -22.27 -10.94
C ILE A 313 7.81 -23.62 -11.06
N SER A 314 8.81 -23.70 -11.95
CA SER A 314 9.64 -24.91 -12.14
C SER A 314 11.01 -24.80 -11.51
N ASP A 315 11.61 -23.59 -11.49
CA ASP A 315 12.93 -23.34 -10.91
C ASP A 315 13.07 -21.89 -10.45
N LEU A 316 13.90 -21.64 -9.44
CA LEU A 316 14.16 -20.34 -8.84
C LEU A 316 15.67 -20.20 -8.61
N ARG A 317 16.30 -19.22 -9.25
CA ARG A 317 17.74 -18.96 -9.14
C ARG A 317 18.03 -17.49 -8.89
N ASP A 318 19.07 -17.23 -8.11
CA ASP A 318 19.70 -15.92 -8.01
C ASP A 318 20.93 -15.88 -8.91
N GLU A 319 20.87 -15.11 -9.98
CA GLU A 319 21.95 -14.87 -10.94
C GLU A 319 22.60 -13.49 -10.77
N SER A 320 22.35 -12.83 -9.61
CA SER A 320 22.90 -11.51 -9.33
C SER A 320 24.43 -11.52 -9.39
N SER A 321 24.99 -10.46 -9.95
CA SER A 321 26.43 -10.32 -10.14
C SER A 321 26.85 -8.86 -9.98
N ARG A 322 28.14 -8.56 -10.23
CA ARG A 322 28.64 -7.17 -10.27
C ARG A 322 27.97 -6.30 -11.34
N LYS A 323 27.26 -6.91 -12.31
CA LYS A 323 26.52 -6.20 -13.36
C LYS A 323 25.13 -5.76 -12.92
N GLY A 324 24.65 -6.23 -11.77
CA GLY A 324 23.33 -5.90 -11.23
C GLY A 324 22.63 -7.11 -10.61
N MET A 325 21.47 -6.83 -10.04
CA MET A 325 20.56 -7.81 -9.48
C MET A 325 19.84 -8.57 -10.60
N ARG A 326 19.71 -9.89 -10.46
CA ARG A 326 18.97 -10.73 -11.39
C ARG A 326 18.42 -11.96 -10.67
N ILE A 327 17.14 -11.95 -10.30
CA ILE A 327 16.45 -13.13 -9.80
C ILE A 327 15.68 -13.73 -10.98
N VAL A 328 15.87 -15.01 -11.24
CA VAL A 328 15.24 -15.73 -12.36
C VAL A 328 14.26 -16.75 -11.81
N ILE A 329 12.99 -16.62 -12.20
CA ILE A 329 11.89 -17.51 -11.83
C ILE A 329 11.42 -18.21 -13.12
N GLU A 330 11.78 -19.47 -13.30
CA GLU A 330 11.37 -20.25 -14.48
C GLU A 330 9.97 -20.84 -14.27
N LEU A 331 9.15 -20.76 -15.30
CA LEU A 331 7.77 -21.26 -15.25
C LEU A 331 7.66 -22.65 -15.90
N LYS A 332 6.69 -23.42 -15.48
CA LYS A 332 6.29 -24.67 -16.12
C LYS A 332 5.69 -24.38 -17.50
N LYS A 333 5.56 -25.43 -18.31
CA LYS A 333 4.93 -25.37 -19.63
C LYS A 333 3.48 -24.88 -19.51
N ASP A 334 3.04 -24.06 -20.48
CA ASP A 334 1.66 -23.57 -20.63
C ASP A 334 1.09 -22.77 -19.43
N VAL A 335 1.95 -22.24 -18.54
CA VAL A 335 1.55 -21.41 -17.40
C VAL A 335 1.50 -19.94 -17.81
N ASN A 336 0.43 -19.24 -17.41
CA ASN A 336 0.32 -17.80 -17.60
C ASN A 336 1.26 -17.06 -16.65
N ALA A 337 2.30 -16.41 -17.21
CA ALA A 337 3.32 -15.71 -16.42
C ALA A 337 2.76 -14.52 -15.62
N ASN A 338 1.74 -13.81 -16.14
CA ASN A 338 1.13 -12.68 -15.45
C ASN A 338 0.40 -13.13 -14.17
N VAL A 339 -0.33 -14.26 -14.23
CA VAL A 339 -1.02 -14.83 -13.06
C VAL A 339 -0.01 -15.20 -11.97
N VAL A 340 1.11 -15.84 -12.33
CA VAL A 340 2.15 -16.18 -11.36
C VAL A 340 2.78 -14.92 -10.77
N LEU A 341 3.09 -13.92 -11.60
CA LEU A 341 3.69 -12.66 -11.17
C LEU A 341 2.75 -11.90 -10.22
N ASN A 342 1.46 -11.82 -10.53
CA ASN A 342 0.47 -11.17 -9.67
C ASN A 342 0.29 -11.89 -8.33
N ASN A 343 0.33 -13.23 -8.33
CA ASN A 343 0.37 -14.00 -7.08
C ASN A 343 1.64 -13.73 -6.25
N LEU A 344 2.79 -13.59 -6.91
CA LEU A 344 4.04 -13.22 -6.23
C LEU A 344 3.97 -11.82 -5.63
N TYR A 345 3.42 -10.82 -6.33
CA TYR A 345 3.18 -9.48 -5.78
C TYR A 345 2.25 -9.50 -4.56
N LYS A 346 1.24 -10.35 -4.57
CA LYS A 346 0.27 -10.45 -3.46
C LYS A 346 0.85 -11.12 -2.21
N HIS A 347 1.72 -12.12 -2.38
CA HIS A 347 2.15 -13.00 -1.29
C HIS A 347 3.60 -12.79 -0.86
N THR A 348 4.35 -11.93 -1.54
CA THR A 348 5.78 -11.66 -1.25
C THR A 348 6.08 -10.17 -1.21
N GLN A 349 7.29 -9.83 -0.76
CA GLN A 349 7.80 -8.46 -0.78
C GLN A 349 8.31 -7.99 -2.17
N LEU A 350 7.96 -8.69 -3.26
CA LEU A 350 8.08 -8.13 -4.61
C LEU A 350 7.18 -6.90 -4.80
N GLN A 351 6.15 -6.77 -3.98
CA GLN A 351 5.39 -5.55 -3.79
C GLN A 351 5.26 -5.30 -2.29
N ASP A 352 5.67 -4.12 -1.84
CA ASP A 352 5.62 -3.76 -0.43
C ASP A 352 5.16 -2.31 -0.24
N THR A 353 4.65 -2.00 0.93
CA THR A 353 4.18 -0.65 1.27
C THR A 353 5.20 0.08 2.11
N PHE A 354 5.78 1.15 1.58
CA PHE A 354 6.61 2.06 2.33
C PHE A 354 5.73 3.03 3.14
N GLY A 355 5.74 2.87 4.47
CA GLY A 355 4.99 3.75 5.39
C GLY A 355 5.76 5.04 5.65
N VAL A 356 5.34 6.15 5.07
CA VAL A 356 5.97 7.46 5.27
C VAL A 356 5.55 8.06 6.61
N ILE A 357 6.52 8.48 7.40
CA ILE A 357 6.34 9.23 8.65
C ILE A 357 7.43 10.31 8.70
N MET A 358 7.05 11.55 8.38
CA MET A 358 7.99 12.67 8.25
C MET A 358 8.13 13.42 9.58
N ILE A 359 8.76 12.76 10.57
CA ILE A 359 9.05 13.35 11.88
C ILE A 359 10.52 13.71 11.94
N ALA A 360 10.83 14.97 12.28
CA ALA A 360 12.18 15.46 12.52
C ALA A 360 12.20 16.42 13.72
N LEU A 361 13.39 16.70 14.24
CA LEU A 361 13.59 17.68 15.31
C LEU A 361 13.67 19.09 14.71
N VAL A 362 12.80 19.97 15.22
CA VAL A 362 12.83 21.40 14.97
C VAL A 362 13.07 22.08 16.30
N ASP A 363 14.21 22.74 16.47
CA ASP A 363 14.63 23.39 17.73
C ASP A 363 14.59 22.45 18.96
N GLY A 364 14.95 21.18 18.74
CA GLY A 364 14.94 20.14 19.78
C GLY A 364 13.57 19.51 20.04
N GLU A 365 12.49 19.93 19.37
CA GLU A 365 11.15 19.38 19.50
C GLU A 365 10.80 18.47 18.32
N PRO A 366 10.24 17.27 18.54
CA PRO A 366 9.79 16.40 17.46
C PRO A 366 8.51 16.95 16.83
N LYS A 367 8.52 17.21 15.52
CA LYS A 367 7.36 17.68 14.75
C LYS A 367 7.11 16.79 13.55
N VAL A 368 5.82 16.57 13.24
CA VAL A 368 5.41 15.99 11.95
C VAL A 368 5.44 17.13 10.94
N LEU A 369 6.22 16.98 9.89
CA LEU A 369 6.45 18.03 8.90
C LEU A 369 5.88 17.61 7.54
N ASN A 370 5.29 18.54 6.82
CA ASN A 370 4.94 18.40 5.41
C ASN A 370 6.16 18.76 4.52
N LEU A 371 6.06 18.51 3.22
CA LEU A 371 7.17 18.78 2.28
C LEU A 371 7.63 20.24 2.31
N ARG A 372 6.67 21.18 2.31
CA ARG A 372 6.96 22.62 2.32
C ARG A 372 7.65 23.05 3.61
N GLU A 373 7.20 22.54 4.76
CA GLU A 373 7.81 22.85 6.06
C GLU A 373 9.24 22.35 6.15
N MET A 374 9.56 21.14 5.63
CA MET A 374 10.94 20.65 5.60
C MET A 374 11.88 21.56 4.81
N LEU A 375 11.46 21.98 3.63
CA LEU A 375 12.24 22.91 2.80
C LEU A 375 12.33 24.30 3.45
N TYR A 376 11.27 24.76 4.12
CA TYR A 376 11.26 26.04 4.83
C TYR A 376 12.26 26.08 5.98
N TYR A 377 12.25 25.07 6.87
CA TYR A 377 13.23 25.02 7.97
C TYR A 377 14.67 24.87 7.47
N TYR A 378 14.86 24.14 6.39
CA TYR A 378 16.16 24.07 5.74
C TYR A 378 16.58 25.42 5.16
N LEU A 379 15.68 26.20 4.55
CA LEU A 379 15.96 27.55 4.07
C LEU A 379 16.36 28.50 5.21
N GLN A 380 15.65 28.44 6.35
CA GLN A 380 16.02 29.24 7.52
C GLN A 380 17.42 28.88 8.02
N HIS A 381 17.76 27.60 8.08
CA HIS A 381 19.09 27.15 8.43
C HIS A 381 20.17 27.69 7.46
N GLN A 382 19.92 27.63 6.15
CA GLN A 382 20.87 28.17 5.18
C GLN A 382 21.06 29.70 5.29
N LYS A 383 19.97 30.42 5.57
CA LYS A 383 20.08 31.87 5.86
C LYS A 383 21.02 32.16 7.05
N ASP A 384 20.84 31.39 8.13
CA ASP A 384 21.69 31.54 9.32
C ASP A 384 23.18 31.20 9.03
N VAL A 385 23.39 30.03 8.39
CA VAL A 385 24.76 29.58 8.01
C VAL A 385 25.47 30.59 7.11
N VAL A 386 24.82 31.09 6.05
CA VAL A 386 25.44 32.04 5.11
C VAL A 386 25.64 33.40 5.77
N THR A 387 24.72 33.86 6.61
CA THR A 387 24.86 35.09 7.37
C THR A 387 26.07 35.02 8.31
N ARG A 388 26.20 33.98 9.13
CA ARG A 388 27.31 33.77 10.04
C ARG A 388 28.65 33.65 9.31
N ARG A 389 28.68 32.87 8.22
CA ARG A 389 29.87 32.76 7.37
C ARG A 389 30.27 34.11 6.80
N THR A 390 29.33 34.85 6.25
CA THR A 390 29.58 36.15 5.64
C THR A 390 30.07 37.15 6.69
N GLN A 391 29.51 37.13 7.89
CA GLN A 391 29.99 37.95 9.01
C GLN A 391 31.43 37.61 9.41
N PHE A 392 31.74 36.30 9.52
CA PHE A 392 33.08 35.83 9.86
C PHE A 392 34.11 36.24 8.79
N ASP A 393 33.78 36.05 7.52
CA ASP A 393 34.65 36.44 6.42
C ASP A 393 34.81 37.99 6.36
N LEU A 394 33.74 38.75 6.65
CA LEU A 394 33.77 40.22 6.74
C LEU A 394 34.69 40.69 7.88
N ASP A 395 34.57 40.08 9.05
CA ASP A 395 35.39 40.46 10.20
C ASP A 395 36.89 40.19 9.92
N LYS A 396 37.19 39.01 9.35
CA LYS A 396 38.57 38.71 8.90
C LYS A 396 39.06 39.66 7.81
N ALA A 397 38.22 39.95 6.82
CA ALA A 397 38.61 40.90 5.76
C ALA A 397 38.83 42.30 6.31
N ARG A 398 37.98 42.78 7.23
CA ARG A 398 38.16 44.08 7.92
C ARG A 398 39.41 44.11 8.78
N GLU A 399 39.71 43.08 9.55
CA GLU A 399 40.96 43.01 10.34
C GLU A 399 42.19 43.07 9.42
N ARG A 400 42.17 42.37 8.31
CA ARG A 400 43.25 42.38 7.34
C ARG A 400 43.38 43.74 6.64
N LEU A 401 42.27 44.33 6.21
CA LEU A 401 42.19 45.63 5.57
C LEU A 401 42.75 46.72 6.51
N HIS A 402 42.36 46.69 7.78
CA HIS A 402 42.83 47.61 8.80
C HIS A 402 44.37 47.55 8.97
N ILE A 403 44.95 46.34 8.95
CA ILE A 403 46.40 46.19 8.98
C ILE A 403 47.04 46.77 7.72
N LEU A 404 46.46 46.51 6.54
CA LEU A 404 46.98 47.04 5.27
C LEU A 404 46.87 48.54 5.18
N GLU A 405 45.85 49.21 5.73
CA GLU A 405 45.73 50.66 5.83
C GLU A 405 46.92 51.25 6.59
N GLY A 406 47.27 50.65 7.75
CA GLY A 406 48.43 51.08 8.51
C GLY A 406 49.73 50.86 7.75
N LEU A 407 49.89 49.74 7.05
CA LEU A 407 51.12 49.51 6.25
C LEU A 407 51.20 50.43 5.05
N MET A 408 50.13 50.81 4.41
CA MET A 408 50.12 51.79 3.30
C MET A 408 50.56 53.14 3.79
N ILE A 409 50.04 53.68 4.93
CA ILE A 409 50.42 54.94 5.52
C ILE A 409 51.90 54.88 5.92
N ALA A 410 52.38 53.75 6.45
CA ALA A 410 53.81 53.57 6.82
C ALA A 410 54.74 53.56 5.60
N LEU A 411 54.28 52.92 4.46
CA LEU A 411 55.05 52.92 3.21
C LEU A 411 55.12 54.28 2.55
N ASP A 412 54.08 55.10 2.64
CA ASP A 412 54.06 56.48 2.14
C ASP A 412 54.94 57.39 2.94
N ASN A 413 55.24 57.09 4.24
CA ASN A 413 56.06 57.82 5.15
C ASN A 413 57.28 57.03 5.66
N ILE A 414 57.87 56.20 4.78
CA ILE A 414 58.83 55.17 5.17
C ILE A 414 60.05 55.67 5.84
N ASP A 415 60.60 56.81 5.40
CA ASP A 415 61.79 57.39 5.94
C ASP A 415 61.61 57.91 7.41
N GLU A 416 60.40 58.43 7.70
CA GLU A 416 60.06 58.89 9.06
C GLU A 416 59.82 57.69 9.98
N VAL A 417 59.12 56.64 9.49
CA VAL A 417 58.90 55.39 10.20
C VAL A 417 60.25 54.73 10.59
N ILE A 418 61.16 54.62 9.63
CA ILE A 418 62.48 54.05 9.87
C ILE A 418 63.29 54.93 10.89
N ALA A 419 63.19 56.25 10.80
CA ALA A 419 63.85 57.15 11.74
C ALA A 419 63.35 56.96 13.17
N ILE A 420 62.04 56.86 13.38
CA ILE A 420 61.42 56.59 14.67
C ILE A 420 61.89 55.25 15.22
N ILE A 421 61.82 54.14 14.40
CA ILE A 421 62.25 52.80 14.83
C ILE A 421 63.75 52.82 15.25
N LYS A 422 64.63 53.44 14.46
CA LYS A 422 66.06 53.50 14.76
C LYS A 422 66.40 54.33 16.00
N SER A 423 65.59 55.36 16.31
CA SER A 423 65.81 56.26 17.45
C SER A 423 65.15 55.75 18.73
N SER A 424 64.42 54.72 18.72
CA SER A 424 63.74 54.09 19.88
C SER A 424 64.68 53.05 20.56
N ALA A 425 64.64 53.00 21.90
CA ALA A 425 65.50 52.10 22.67
C ALA A 425 65.02 50.62 22.64
N ASN A 426 63.78 50.42 22.42
CA ASN A 426 63.19 49.08 22.32
C ASN A 426 61.94 49.10 21.45
N GLY A 427 61.42 47.88 21.11
CA GLY A 427 60.24 47.73 20.23
C GLY A 427 58.97 48.35 20.85
N GLN A 428 58.81 48.35 22.17
CA GLN A 428 57.64 48.93 22.84
C GLN A 428 57.63 50.45 22.71
N GLU A 429 58.78 51.15 22.92
CA GLU A 429 58.89 52.56 22.71
C GLU A 429 58.68 52.94 21.25
N ALA A 430 59.21 52.18 20.31
CA ALA A 430 58.97 52.40 18.89
C ALA A 430 57.49 52.33 18.56
N LYS A 431 56.79 51.38 19.14
CA LYS A 431 55.31 51.14 18.97
C LYS A 431 54.53 52.36 19.49
N GLU A 432 54.83 52.84 20.70
CA GLU A 432 54.16 53.99 21.31
C GLU A 432 54.38 55.26 20.50
N ARG A 433 55.59 55.50 20.02
CA ARG A 433 55.93 56.66 19.19
C ARG A 433 55.29 56.61 17.80
N LEU A 434 55.19 55.44 17.18
CA LEU A 434 54.50 55.29 15.93
C LEU A 434 52.98 55.54 16.08
N ILE A 435 52.37 55.05 17.18
CA ILE A 435 50.95 55.30 17.52
C ILE A 435 50.73 56.80 17.74
N ALA A 436 51.57 57.45 18.54
CA ALA A 436 51.46 58.89 18.84
C ALA A 436 51.61 59.76 17.59
N ARG A 437 52.51 59.37 16.66
CA ARG A 437 52.79 60.17 15.48
C ARG A 437 51.81 60.08 14.35
N PHE A 438 51.39 58.85 14.02
CA PHE A 438 50.55 58.54 12.85
C PHE A 438 49.09 58.15 13.19
N GLY A 439 48.77 58.04 14.49
CA GLY A 439 47.46 57.63 14.94
C GLY A 439 47.16 56.13 14.71
N PHE A 440 48.22 55.33 14.57
CA PHE A 440 48.04 53.87 14.36
C PHE A 440 47.43 53.21 15.60
N THR A 441 46.70 52.11 15.34
CA THR A 441 46.29 51.22 16.40
C THR A 441 47.47 50.33 16.82
N GLU A 442 47.38 49.72 18.01
CA GLU A 442 48.44 48.83 18.49
C GLU A 442 48.73 47.69 17.50
N ARG A 443 47.66 47.12 16.85
CA ARG A 443 47.79 46.06 15.83
C ARG A 443 48.49 46.53 14.57
N GLN A 444 48.23 47.79 14.11
CA GLN A 444 48.88 48.36 12.96
C GLN A 444 50.36 48.63 13.26
N ALA A 445 50.66 49.24 14.42
CA ALA A 445 52.02 49.52 14.82
C ALA A 445 52.85 48.23 15.01
N GLN A 446 52.26 47.18 15.56
CA GLN A 446 52.94 45.91 15.67
C GLN A 446 53.21 45.27 14.28
N ALA A 447 52.27 45.34 13.37
CA ALA A 447 52.42 44.81 12.00
C ALA A 447 53.53 45.58 11.22
N ILE A 448 53.65 46.88 11.47
CA ILE A 448 54.72 47.70 10.90
C ILE A 448 56.06 47.25 11.45
N LEU A 449 56.22 47.07 12.77
CA LEU A 449 57.45 46.60 13.41
C LEU A 449 57.86 45.20 12.96
N ASP A 450 56.91 44.32 12.71
CA ASP A 450 57.12 42.95 12.23
C ASP A 450 57.37 42.85 10.71
N MET A 451 57.32 44.00 9.99
CA MET A 451 57.48 44.06 8.55
C MET A 451 58.91 43.74 8.15
N ARG A 452 59.13 42.81 7.28
CA ARG A 452 60.46 42.47 6.75
C ARG A 452 60.93 43.54 5.74
N LEU A 453 62.21 43.88 5.76
CA LEU A 453 62.77 44.83 4.83
C LEU A 453 62.56 44.55 3.35
N GLN A 454 62.39 43.26 2.99
CA GLN A 454 62.06 42.84 1.64
C GLN A 454 60.70 43.40 1.13
N ARG A 455 59.79 43.72 2.03
CA ARG A 455 58.45 44.27 1.68
C ARG A 455 58.47 45.75 1.32
N LEU A 456 59.65 46.42 1.50
CA LEU A 456 59.85 47.81 1.11
C LEU A 456 60.19 47.99 -0.37
N THR A 457 60.35 46.90 -1.14
CA THR A 457 60.65 47.00 -2.58
C THR A 457 59.41 47.44 -3.35
N GLY A 458 59.62 48.18 -4.46
CA GLY A 458 58.51 48.69 -5.29
C GLY A 458 57.54 47.65 -5.79
N LEU A 459 58.02 46.40 -6.10
CA LEU A 459 57.18 45.28 -6.54
C LEU A 459 56.27 44.82 -5.41
N GLU A 460 56.73 44.76 -4.20
CA GLU A 460 55.93 44.35 -3.04
C GLU A 460 54.94 45.45 -2.63
N ARG A 461 55.21 46.69 -2.82
CA ARG A 461 54.28 47.81 -2.63
C ARG A 461 53.06 47.63 -3.59
N THR A 462 53.32 47.43 -4.88
CA THR A 462 52.23 47.21 -5.87
C THR A 462 51.39 46.03 -5.48
N LYS A 463 51.97 44.97 -4.92
CA LYS A 463 51.15 43.77 -4.44
C LYS A 463 50.29 44.15 -3.25
N LEU A 464 50.78 44.93 -2.31
CA LEU A 464 50.03 45.40 -1.15
C LEU A 464 48.88 46.34 -1.56
N GLU A 465 49.12 47.23 -2.52
CA GLU A 465 48.09 48.08 -3.10
C GLU A 465 47.02 47.29 -3.81
N ALA A 466 47.36 46.22 -4.55
CA ALA A 466 46.42 45.32 -5.19
C ALA A 466 45.60 44.55 -4.16
N GLU A 467 46.25 43.98 -3.14
CA GLU A 467 45.58 43.26 -2.01
C GLU A 467 44.60 44.18 -1.27
N PHE A 468 45.00 45.44 -1.03
CA PHE A 468 44.17 46.44 -0.37
C PHE A 468 42.89 46.74 -1.17
N ASN A 469 43.02 46.96 -2.47
CA ASN A 469 41.87 47.26 -3.35
C ASN A 469 40.93 46.03 -3.50
N GLU A 470 41.50 44.83 -3.60
CA GLU A 470 40.73 43.58 -3.66
C GLU A 470 39.92 43.36 -2.39
N LEU A 471 40.56 43.51 -1.21
CA LEU A 471 39.89 43.39 0.07
C LEU A 471 38.82 44.46 0.29
N LYS A 472 39.04 45.69 -0.20
CA LYS A 472 38.04 46.74 -0.12
C LYS A 472 36.76 46.37 -0.89
N VAL A 473 36.90 45.88 -2.12
CA VAL A 473 35.78 45.38 -2.94
C VAL A 473 35.10 44.19 -2.25
N GLN A 474 35.90 43.30 -1.66
CA GLN A 474 35.38 42.15 -0.94
C GLN A 474 34.56 42.56 0.29
N VAL A 475 35.05 43.51 1.09
CA VAL A 475 34.32 44.04 2.24
C VAL A 475 33.00 44.70 1.81
N GLU A 476 33.00 45.51 0.76
CA GLU A 476 31.78 46.11 0.22
C GLU A 476 30.75 45.03 -0.26
N TYR A 477 31.23 43.98 -0.93
CA TYR A 477 30.42 42.88 -1.36
C TYR A 477 29.78 42.10 -0.18
N LEU A 478 30.62 41.74 0.84
CA LEU A 478 30.15 41.03 2.03
C LEU A 478 29.15 41.86 2.84
N MET A 479 29.40 43.15 3.00
CA MET A 479 28.45 44.08 3.61
C MET A 479 27.14 44.16 2.82
N GLY A 480 27.23 44.16 1.50
CA GLY A 480 26.07 44.16 0.64
C GLY A 480 25.19 42.92 0.80
N ILE A 481 25.79 41.73 1.04
CA ILE A 481 25.04 40.50 1.31
C ILE A 481 24.31 40.58 2.65
N LEU A 482 25.00 41.09 3.70
CA LEU A 482 24.38 41.18 5.04
C LEU A 482 23.28 42.26 5.12
N ALA A 483 23.32 43.27 4.26
CA ALA A 483 22.34 44.35 4.24
C ALA A 483 21.09 44.04 3.40
N ASP A 484 21.15 43.07 2.51
CA ASP A 484 20.07 42.75 1.51
C ASP A 484 19.75 41.26 1.51
N GLU A 485 18.56 40.92 2.00
CA GLU A 485 18.04 39.53 2.01
C GLU A 485 17.97 38.93 0.60
N GLY A 486 17.67 39.74 -0.42
CA GLY A 486 17.65 39.27 -1.81
C GLY A 486 19.01 38.81 -2.30
N LYS A 487 20.08 39.52 -1.92
CA LYS A 487 21.45 39.10 -2.21
C LYS A 487 21.86 37.85 -1.45
N LEU A 488 21.47 37.76 -0.18
CA LEU A 488 21.70 36.58 0.65
C LEU A 488 21.04 35.35 0.02
N LEU A 489 19.79 35.45 -0.39
CA LEU A 489 19.06 34.37 -1.09
C LEU A 489 19.70 34.03 -2.44
N GLY A 490 20.21 35.03 -3.16
CA GLY A 490 20.95 34.81 -4.40
C GLY A 490 22.22 33.96 -4.18
N VAL A 491 22.98 34.22 -3.12
CA VAL A 491 24.15 33.41 -2.77
C VAL A 491 23.75 31.97 -2.44
N ILE A 492 22.70 31.75 -1.64
CA ILE A 492 22.19 30.42 -1.30
C ILE A 492 21.78 29.68 -2.57
N ARG A 493 21.04 30.36 -3.46
CA ARG A 493 20.57 29.79 -4.74
C ARG A 493 21.74 29.33 -5.62
N ASP A 494 22.75 30.19 -5.81
CA ASP A 494 23.89 29.89 -6.67
C ASP A 494 24.71 28.71 -6.12
N GLU A 495 24.85 28.62 -4.81
CA GLU A 495 25.58 27.54 -4.15
C GLU A 495 24.88 26.18 -4.29
N VAL A 496 23.57 26.12 -4.11
CA VAL A 496 22.83 24.84 -4.27
C VAL A 496 22.76 24.42 -5.74
N LEU A 497 22.67 25.38 -6.68
CA LEU A 497 22.72 25.10 -8.12
C LEU A 497 24.10 24.55 -8.53
N GLU A 498 25.18 25.05 -7.93
CA GLU A 498 26.53 24.49 -8.12
C GLU A 498 26.60 23.03 -7.67
N ILE A 499 25.99 22.70 -6.50
CA ILE A 499 25.93 21.34 -5.98
C ILE A 499 25.11 20.45 -6.94
N LYS A 500 23.95 20.92 -7.43
CA LYS A 500 23.17 20.21 -8.46
C LYS A 500 24.02 19.91 -9.67
N ARG A 501 24.72 20.89 -10.23
CA ARG A 501 25.57 20.72 -11.41
C ARG A 501 26.65 19.65 -11.24
N ARG A 502 27.21 19.52 -10.01
CA ARG A 502 28.31 18.58 -9.73
C ARG A 502 27.88 17.18 -9.40
N TYR A 503 26.73 17.00 -8.73
CA TYR A 503 26.37 15.76 -8.06
C TYR A 503 25.00 15.20 -8.45
N ALA A 504 24.16 15.92 -9.22
CA ALA A 504 22.87 15.40 -9.63
C ALA A 504 23.04 14.22 -10.61
N ASP A 505 22.20 13.21 -10.42
CA ASP A 505 22.08 12.04 -11.26
C ASP A 505 20.60 11.82 -11.67
N GLU A 506 20.36 10.86 -12.54
CA GLU A 506 19.00 10.51 -12.98
C GLU A 506 18.22 9.79 -11.88
N ARG A 507 16.90 9.93 -11.94
CA ARG A 507 15.96 9.22 -11.07
C ARG A 507 16.08 7.71 -11.31
N ARG A 508 16.10 6.93 -10.24
CA ARG A 508 16.15 5.45 -10.27
C ARG A 508 14.76 4.84 -10.18
N THR A 509 13.89 5.41 -9.33
CA THR A 509 12.54 4.88 -9.07
C THR A 509 11.56 5.45 -10.07
N GLU A 510 10.88 4.59 -10.81
CA GLU A 510 9.79 4.97 -11.71
C GLU A 510 8.51 5.25 -10.94
N ILE A 511 7.71 6.22 -11.38
CA ILE A 511 6.39 6.54 -10.80
C ILE A 511 5.35 6.31 -11.88
N THR A 512 4.44 5.37 -11.68
CA THR A 512 3.32 5.12 -12.59
C THR A 512 2.06 5.83 -12.09
N GLN A 513 1.29 6.38 -13.03
CA GLN A 513 -0.02 6.98 -12.70
C GLN A 513 -1.13 5.93 -12.58
N ILE A 514 -0.89 4.72 -13.05
CA ILE A 514 -1.87 3.63 -13.03
C ILE A 514 -1.80 2.94 -11.67
N VAL A 515 -2.85 3.12 -10.87
CA VAL A 515 -3.13 2.26 -9.72
C VAL A 515 -3.82 1.02 -10.26
N GLU A 516 -3.06 0.06 -10.76
CA GLU A 516 -3.58 -1.30 -10.90
C GLU A 516 -3.63 -1.90 -9.49
N ASP A 517 -4.76 -1.73 -8.80
CA ASP A 517 -5.12 -2.69 -7.77
C ASP A 517 -5.18 -4.05 -8.48
N ILE A 518 -4.35 -4.99 -8.05
CA ILE A 518 -4.37 -6.36 -8.57
C ILE A 518 -5.77 -6.90 -8.24
N ASP A 519 -6.64 -6.96 -9.24
CA ASP A 519 -7.97 -7.54 -9.07
C ASP A 519 -7.79 -9.05 -8.80
N MET A 520 -8.73 -9.63 -8.04
CA MET A 520 -8.75 -11.07 -7.82
C MET A 520 -8.92 -11.84 -9.15
N ASP A 521 -9.50 -11.20 -10.16
CA ASP A 521 -9.62 -11.73 -11.51
C ASP A 521 -8.25 -11.91 -12.20
N ASP A 522 -7.26 -11.06 -11.88
CA ASP A 522 -5.88 -11.14 -12.42
C ASP A 522 -5.01 -12.22 -11.74
N ILE A 523 -5.48 -12.75 -10.61
CA ILE A 523 -4.74 -13.73 -9.80
C ILE A 523 -5.23 -15.15 -10.06
N ILE A 524 -6.54 -15.31 -10.32
CA ILE A 524 -7.19 -16.60 -10.46
C ILE A 524 -7.16 -17.02 -11.93
N GLN A 525 -6.68 -18.24 -12.20
CA GLN A 525 -6.70 -18.76 -13.54
C GLN A 525 -8.14 -18.93 -14.03
N GLU A 526 -8.41 -18.54 -15.27
CA GLU A 526 -9.72 -18.76 -15.87
C GLU A 526 -9.87 -20.24 -16.25
N GLU A 527 -10.80 -20.92 -15.59
CA GLU A 527 -11.12 -22.34 -15.78
C GLU A 527 -12.61 -22.53 -15.87
N THR A 528 -13.02 -23.55 -16.62
CA THR A 528 -14.44 -23.95 -16.66
C THR A 528 -14.78 -24.76 -15.40
N MET A 529 -15.79 -24.31 -14.68
CA MET A 529 -16.27 -24.90 -13.43
C MET A 529 -17.70 -25.36 -13.55
N VAL A 530 -18.00 -26.47 -12.89
CA VAL A 530 -19.36 -26.94 -12.65
C VAL A 530 -19.77 -26.46 -11.26
N VAL A 531 -20.79 -25.62 -11.20
CA VAL A 531 -21.39 -25.18 -9.93
C VAL A 531 -22.65 -25.99 -9.68
N THR A 532 -22.77 -26.53 -8.47
CA THR A 532 -23.92 -27.30 -8.04
C THR A 532 -24.58 -26.68 -6.82
N CYS A 533 -25.89 -26.54 -6.83
CA CYS A 533 -26.68 -26.07 -5.71
C CYS A 533 -27.67 -27.15 -5.29
N THR A 534 -27.78 -27.40 -3.99
CA THR A 534 -28.76 -28.39 -3.47
C THR A 534 -30.00 -27.69 -2.95
N HIS A 535 -31.11 -28.46 -2.84
CA HIS A 535 -32.41 -28.00 -2.33
C HIS A 535 -32.31 -27.38 -0.91
N HIS A 536 -31.43 -27.88 -0.07
CA HIS A 536 -31.18 -27.34 1.27
C HIS A 536 -30.18 -26.17 1.28
N GLY A 537 -29.82 -25.62 0.11
CA GLY A 537 -28.99 -24.44 -0.03
C GLY A 537 -27.52 -24.70 0.22
N TYR A 538 -26.98 -25.88 -0.09
CA TYR A 538 -25.54 -26.12 -0.14
C TYR A 538 -25.03 -25.88 -1.56
N ILE A 539 -23.94 -25.13 -1.67
CA ILE A 539 -23.31 -24.78 -2.95
C ILE A 539 -21.85 -25.17 -2.96
N LYS A 540 -21.36 -25.63 -4.10
CA LYS A 540 -19.95 -25.91 -4.35
C LYS A 540 -19.61 -25.69 -5.83
N ARG A 541 -18.30 -25.49 -6.12
CA ARG A 541 -17.78 -25.56 -7.48
C ARG A 541 -16.83 -26.74 -7.62
N ILE A 542 -16.75 -27.31 -8.81
CA ILE A 542 -15.92 -28.46 -9.14
C ILE A 542 -15.33 -28.19 -10.51
N ALA A 543 -14.03 -28.45 -10.71
CA ALA A 543 -13.40 -28.31 -12.03
C ALA A 543 -14.04 -29.31 -13.03
N GLU A 544 -14.28 -28.83 -14.26
CA GLU A 544 -14.97 -29.66 -15.30
C GLU A 544 -14.20 -30.94 -15.62
N ASP A 545 -12.86 -30.91 -15.60
CA ASP A 545 -11.98 -32.06 -15.85
C ASP A 545 -12.15 -33.21 -14.86
N THR A 546 -12.77 -32.96 -13.69
CA THR A 546 -13.09 -33.97 -12.69
C THR A 546 -14.20 -34.91 -13.19
N TYR A 547 -15.01 -34.46 -14.16
CA TYR A 547 -16.01 -35.28 -14.86
C TYR A 547 -15.40 -35.88 -16.13
N ARG A 548 -14.66 -36.99 -16.00
CA ARG A 548 -14.08 -37.69 -17.15
C ARG A 548 -15.14 -38.07 -18.15
N THR A 549 -14.95 -37.73 -19.42
CA THR A 549 -15.79 -38.21 -20.53
C THR A 549 -15.72 -39.75 -20.59
N GLN A 550 -16.84 -40.40 -20.41
CA GLN A 550 -16.95 -41.84 -20.60
C GLN A 550 -17.40 -42.16 -22.04
N ARG A 551 -16.92 -43.27 -22.59
CA ARG A 551 -17.39 -43.74 -23.88
C ARG A 551 -18.82 -44.31 -23.72
N ARG A 552 -19.61 -44.37 -24.81
CA ARG A 552 -20.91 -45.05 -24.86
C ARG A 552 -20.81 -46.42 -24.21
N GLY A 553 -21.66 -46.74 -23.21
CA GLY A 553 -21.65 -48.00 -22.44
C GLY A 553 -20.82 -47.94 -21.13
N GLY A 554 -20.37 -46.75 -20.67
CA GLY A 554 -19.73 -46.59 -19.35
C GLY A 554 -20.76 -46.43 -18.24
N VAL A 555 -20.46 -46.98 -17.05
CA VAL A 555 -21.27 -46.76 -15.82
C VAL A 555 -21.15 -45.29 -15.45
N GLY A 556 -22.26 -44.54 -15.38
CA GLY A 556 -22.29 -43.12 -15.01
C GLY A 556 -21.63 -42.84 -13.66
N VAL A 557 -21.20 -41.60 -13.46
CA VAL A 557 -20.52 -41.20 -12.24
C VAL A 557 -21.45 -40.35 -11.40
N SER A 558 -21.70 -40.74 -10.13
CA SER A 558 -22.57 -39.99 -9.20
C SER A 558 -22.08 -38.54 -9.03
N GLY A 559 -22.97 -37.56 -9.25
CA GLY A 559 -22.68 -36.13 -9.15
C GLY A 559 -22.46 -35.61 -7.72
N GLY A 560 -22.67 -36.39 -6.69
CA GLY A 560 -22.47 -36.07 -5.27
C GLY A 560 -23.11 -37.09 -4.35
N THR A 561 -22.62 -37.18 -3.12
CA THR A 561 -23.34 -37.85 -2.02
C THR A 561 -24.07 -36.77 -1.23
N THR A 562 -25.40 -36.82 -1.32
CA THR A 562 -26.28 -35.98 -0.49
C THR A 562 -26.77 -36.84 0.70
N ARG A 563 -27.28 -36.21 1.78
CA ARG A 563 -28.07 -36.95 2.78
C ARG A 563 -29.32 -37.51 2.12
N GLU A 564 -29.95 -38.56 2.68
CA GLU A 564 -31.14 -39.19 2.15
C GLU A 564 -32.31 -38.22 1.81
N GLU A 565 -32.24 -36.98 2.35
CA GLU A 565 -33.27 -35.93 2.20
C GLU A 565 -32.84 -34.69 1.39
N ASP A 566 -31.59 -34.61 0.84
CA ASP A 566 -31.09 -33.47 0.05
C ASP A 566 -30.72 -33.93 -1.37
N PHE A 567 -30.94 -33.10 -2.38
CA PHE A 567 -30.67 -33.42 -3.78
C PHE A 567 -30.17 -32.18 -4.53
N LEU A 568 -29.53 -32.39 -5.67
CA LEU A 568 -29.06 -31.31 -6.54
C LEU A 568 -30.28 -30.69 -7.26
N GLU A 569 -30.50 -29.40 -7.00
CA GLU A 569 -31.58 -28.62 -7.60
C GLU A 569 -31.12 -27.90 -8.86
N ASP A 570 -29.95 -27.23 -8.78
CA ASP A 570 -29.35 -26.49 -9.89
C ASP A 570 -27.94 -26.98 -10.19
N ILE A 571 -27.63 -27.15 -11.48
CA ILE A 571 -26.28 -27.42 -12.01
C ILE A 571 -26.08 -26.54 -13.21
N PHE A 572 -25.00 -25.79 -13.22
CA PHE A 572 -24.62 -24.98 -14.36
C PHE A 572 -23.09 -24.93 -14.55
N VAL A 573 -22.67 -24.84 -15.80
CA VAL A 573 -21.27 -24.75 -16.20
C VAL A 573 -20.96 -23.29 -16.46
N THR A 574 -19.83 -22.78 -15.89
CA THR A 574 -19.45 -21.40 -16.04
C THR A 574 -17.95 -21.20 -15.82
N SER A 575 -17.39 -20.06 -16.24
CA SER A 575 -16.01 -19.70 -15.96
C SER A 575 -15.82 -19.29 -14.47
N THR A 576 -14.65 -19.55 -13.92
CA THR A 576 -14.21 -19.03 -12.60
C THR A 576 -14.45 -17.53 -12.45
N HIS A 577 -14.31 -16.75 -13.52
CA HIS A 577 -14.49 -15.29 -13.56
C HIS A 577 -15.92 -14.82 -13.73
N SER A 578 -16.85 -15.71 -14.07
CA SER A 578 -18.26 -15.36 -14.20
C SER A 578 -18.87 -14.94 -12.87
N TYR A 579 -19.87 -14.10 -12.94
CA TYR A 579 -20.69 -13.76 -11.79
C TYR A 579 -21.84 -14.77 -11.64
N ILE A 580 -22.11 -15.17 -10.41
CA ILE A 580 -23.31 -15.90 -10.06
C ILE A 580 -24.29 -14.92 -9.41
N MET A 581 -25.47 -14.80 -10.02
CA MET A 581 -26.56 -13.98 -9.48
C MET A 581 -27.49 -14.86 -8.66
N PHE A 582 -27.86 -14.41 -7.48
CA PHE A 582 -28.81 -15.05 -6.59
C PHE A 582 -29.97 -14.10 -6.31
N PHE A 583 -31.16 -14.59 -6.39
CA PHE A 583 -32.38 -13.85 -6.06
C PHE A 583 -33.11 -14.52 -4.88
N THR A 584 -33.68 -13.72 -4.00
CA THR A 584 -34.30 -14.20 -2.77
C THR A 584 -35.82 -13.98 -2.79
N ASN A 585 -36.55 -14.78 -2.00
CA ASN A 585 -37.98 -14.61 -1.80
C ASN A 585 -38.39 -13.22 -1.30
N LYS A 586 -37.46 -12.46 -0.71
CA LYS A 586 -37.65 -11.06 -0.26
C LYS A 586 -37.43 -10.01 -1.34
N GLY A 587 -37.24 -10.44 -2.60
CA GLY A 587 -37.02 -9.55 -3.74
C GLY A 587 -35.63 -8.85 -3.72
N ARG A 588 -34.63 -9.45 -3.08
CA ARG A 588 -33.25 -9.01 -3.09
C ARG A 588 -32.41 -9.80 -4.09
N ALA A 589 -31.40 -9.14 -4.66
CA ALA A 589 -30.39 -9.76 -5.52
C ALA A 589 -29.03 -9.69 -4.84
N PHE A 590 -28.24 -10.73 -5.01
CA PHE A 590 -26.84 -10.82 -4.62
C PHE A 590 -26.03 -11.24 -5.83
N ARG A 591 -24.74 -10.84 -5.86
CA ARG A 591 -23.81 -11.19 -6.92
C ARG A 591 -22.47 -11.54 -6.30
N ILE A 592 -21.95 -12.71 -6.61
CA ILE A 592 -20.59 -13.12 -6.23
C ILE A 592 -19.88 -13.70 -7.45
N LYS A 593 -18.56 -13.64 -7.46
CA LYS A 593 -17.74 -14.31 -8.47
C LYS A 593 -17.75 -15.82 -8.26
N CYS A 594 -17.73 -16.61 -9.33
CA CYS A 594 -17.72 -18.07 -9.26
C CYS A 594 -16.54 -18.58 -8.41
N TYR A 595 -15.36 -17.97 -8.51
CA TYR A 595 -14.21 -18.33 -7.69
C TYR A 595 -14.38 -18.09 -6.19
N SER A 596 -15.34 -17.26 -5.77
CA SER A 596 -15.69 -17.06 -4.36
C SER A 596 -16.46 -18.22 -3.74
N ILE A 597 -17.03 -19.09 -4.58
CA ILE A 597 -17.65 -20.34 -4.14
C ILE A 597 -16.53 -21.34 -3.82
N PRO A 598 -16.49 -21.93 -2.61
CA PRO A 598 -15.47 -22.89 -2.26
C PRO A 598 -15.44 -24.10 -3.20
N GLU A 599 -14.25 -24.44 -3.65
CA GLU A 599 -14.02 -25.66 -4.40
C GLU A 599 -14.13 -26.88 -3.48
N ALA A 600 -14.77 -27.90 -3.94
CA ALA A 600 -14.98 -29.11 -3.16
C ALA A 600 -14.99 -30.35 -4.08
N GLY A 601 -14.53 -31.47 -3.54
CA GLY A 601 -14.54 -32.73 -4.26
C GLY A 601 -15.98 -33.18 -4.61
N ARG A 602 -16.11 -34.04 -5.62
CA ARG A 602 -17.40 -34.54 -6.12
C ARG A 602 -18.31 -35.05 -5.01
N THR A 603 -17.79 -35.80 -4.04
CA THR A 603 -18.54 -36.41 -2.94
C THR A 603 -18.74 -35.46 -1.74
N ALA A 604 -18.14 -34.29 -1.73
CA ALA A 604 -18.29 -33.35 -0.63
C ALA A 604 -19.66 -32.66 -0.65
N LYS A 605 -20.18 -32.33 0.52
CA LYS A 605 -21.52 -31.72 0.70
C LYS A 605 -21.61 -30.27 0.15
N GLY A 606 -20.48 -29.55 0.09
CA GLY A 606 -20.43 -28.10 -0.22
C GLY A 606 -20.60 -27.20 1.01
N THR A 607 -20.71 -25.91 0.76
CA THR A 607 -20.83 -24.86 1.79
C THR A 607 -22.25 -24.31 1.83
N PRO A 608 -22.87 -24.10 3.00
CA PRO A 608 -24.19 -23.46 3.08
C PRO A 608 -24.14 -22.06 2.46
N ILE A 609 -25.11 -21.77 1.60
CA ILE A 609 -25.15 -20.47 0.87
C ILE A 609 -25.31 -19.27 1.80
N VAL A 610 -25.88 -19.46 3.00
CA VAL A 610 -25.97 -18.44 4.05
C VAL A 610 -24.59 -17.98 4.58
N ASN A 611 -23.55 -18.77 4.38
CA ASN A 611 -22.18 -18.39 4.72
C ASN A 611 -21.52 -17.50 3.65
N LEU A 612 -22.07 -17.49 2.44
CA LEU A 612 -21.58 -16.69 1.32
C LEU A 612 -22.38 -15.41 1.12
N LEU A 613 -23.69 -15.44 1.42
CA LEU A 613 -24.62 -14.34 1.23
C LEU A 613 -25.17 -13.87 2.57
N GLN A 614 -25.28 -12.55 2.76
CA GLN A 614 -25.85 -11.95 3.98
C GLN A 614 -27.39 -12.00 3.93
N LEU A 615 -27.95 -13.20 4.11
CA LEU A 615 -29.39 -13.43 4.12
C LEU A 615 -30.01 -13.02 5.45
N GLY A 616 -31.24 -12.48 5.41
CA GLY A 616 -32.03 -12.13 6.59
C GLY A 616 -32.81 -13.33 7.14
N THR A 617 -33.44 -13.14 8.31
CA THR A 617 -34.31 -14.17 8.90
C THR A 617 -35.49 -14.50 7.97
N GLY A 618 -35.67 -15.79 7.65
CA GLY A 618 -36.72 -16.29 6.73
C GLY A 618 -36.50 -15.89 5.27
N GLU A 619 -35.26 -15.54 4.90
CA GLU A 619 -34.85 -15.24 3.54
C GLU A 619 -34.12 -16.46 2.95
N PHE A 620 -34.52 -16.91 1.77
CA PHE A 620 -33.93 -18.02 1.05
C PHE A 620 -33.80 -17.69 -0.44
N VAL A 621 -32.87 -18.36 -1.12
CA VAL A 621 -32.67 -18.20 -2.57
C VAL A 621 -33.76 -18.88 -3.35
N THR A 622 -34.31 -18.18 -4.34
CA THR A 622 -35.39 -18.69 -5.24
C THR A 622 -34.89 -18.89 -6.66
N ALA A 623 -33.79 -18.29 -7.05
CA ALA A 623 -33.17 -18.49 -8.36
C ALA A 623 -31.69 -18.22 -8.30
N ALA A 624 -30.87 -18.98 -9.03
CA ALA A 624 -29.44 -18.78 -9.20
C ALA A 624 -29.03 -19.08 -10.63
N PHE A 625 -28.23 -18.19 -11.25
CA PHE A 625 -27.70 -18.42 -12.60
C PHE A 625 -26.43 -17.62 -12.87
N PRO A 626 -25.57 -18.11 -13.78
CA PRO A 626 -24.33 -17.43 -14.13
C PRO A 626 -24.56 -16.27 -15.12
N ILE A 627 -23.77 -15.21 -14.99
CA ILE A 627 -23.65 -14.11 -15.95
C ILE A 627 -22.18 -13.91 -16.28
N ALA A 628 -21.82 -13.94 -17.56
CA ALA A 628 -20.46 -13.72 -18.01
C ALA A 628 -19.99 -12.29 -17.69
N PRO A 629 -18.69 -12.06 -17.42
CA PRO A 629 -18.14 -10.72 -17.25
C PRO A 629 -18.43 -9.86 -18.49
N GLY A 630 -18.82 -8.59 -18.28
CA GLY A 630 -19.12 -7.66 -19.37
C GLY A 630 -20.49 -7.84 -20.05
N THR A 631 -21.32 -8.79 -19.61
CA THR A 631 -22.70 -8.93 -20.10
C THR A 631 -23.55 -7.82 -19.48
N GLU A 632 -23.85 -6.81 -20.26
CA GLU A 632 -24.75 -5.70 -19.87
C GLU A 632 -26.10 -5.76 -20.62
N ASP A 633 -26.17 -6.49 -21.70
CA ASP A 633 -27.37 -6.65 -22.53
C ASP A 633 -28.29 -7.74 -21.98
N GLY A 634 -29.60 -7.59 -22.24
CA GLY A 634 -30.63 -8.51 -21.78
C GLY A 634 -31.44 -7.99 -20.59
N TYR A 635 -32.45 -8.79 -20.24
CA TYR A 635 -33.40 -8.44 -19.18
C TYR A 635 -33.57 -9.54 -18.17
N LEU A 636 -33.79 -9.15 -16.92
CA LEU A 636 -34.26 -10.02 -15.86
C LEU A 636 -35.76 -9.85 -15.72
N VAL A 637 -36.48 -10.93 -15.85
CA VAL A 637 -37.92 -11.01 -15.69
C VAL A 637 -38.22 -11.70 -14.37
N LEU A 638 -38.87 -10.96 -13.46
CA LEU A 638 -39.13 -11.36 -12.08
C LEU A 638 -40.64 -11.54 -11.90
N CYS A 639 -41.06 -12.62 -11.25
CA CYS A 639 -42.46 -12.89 -10.97
C CYS A 639 -42.72 -13.16 -9.49
N THR A 640 -43.79 -12.57 -8.95
CA THR A 640 -44.16 -12.72 -7.55
C THR A 640 -45.34 -13.68 -7.37
N ARG A 641 -45.50 -14.19 -6.15
CA ARG A 641 -46.57 -15.09 -5.73
C ARG A 641 -47.98 -14.54 -6.00
N ASN A 642 -48.14 -13.20 -5.88
CA ASN A 642 -49.42 -12.52 -6.12
C ASN A 642 -49.62 -12.10 -7.60
N GLY A 643 -48.83 -12.65 -8.53
CA GLY A 643 -49.02 -12.49 -9.97
C GLY A 643 -48.59 -11.14 -10.49
N ILE A 644 -47.58 -10.54 -9.85
CA ILE A 644 -46.92 -9.32 -10.33
C ILE A 644 -45.66 -9.72 -11.09
N ILE A 645 -45.49 -9.16 -12.28
CA ILE A 645 -44.33 -9.37 -13.14
C ILE A 645 -43.57 -8.04 -13.33
N LYS A 646 -42.27 -8.15 -13.46
CA LYS A 646 -41.40 -7.02 -13.71
C LYS A 646 -40.27 -7.40 -14.66
N LYS A 647 -39.92 -6.52 -15.58
CA LYS A 647 -38.78 -6.64 -16.50
C LYS A 647 -37.79 -5.55 -16.16
N THR A 648 -36.52 -5.88 -15.92
CA THR A 648 -35.45 -4.94 -15.56
C THR A 648 -34.21 -5.26 -16.38
N HIS A 649 -33.52 -4.25 -16.88
CA HIS A 649 -32.30 -4.43 -17.65
C HIS A 649 -31.16 -4.98 -16.76
N VAL A 650 -30.34 -5.88 -17.29
CA VAL A 650 -29.24 -6.53 -16.54
C VAL A 650 -28.24 -5.50 -16.01
N SER A 651 -27.96 -4.44 -16.77
CA SER A 651 -27.05 -3.35 -16.36
C SER A 651 -27.43 -2.66 -15.05
N GLU A 652 -28.70 -2.65 -14.65
CA GLU A 652 -29.16 -2.13 -13.35
C GLU A 652 -28.58 -2.92 -12.15
N PHE A 653 -28.02 -4.11 -12.39
CA PHE A 653 -27.43 -5.01 -11.41
C PHE A 653 -25.91 -5.09 -11.47
N SER A 654 -25.25 -4.20 -12.23
CA SER A 654 -23.79 -4.18 -12.39
C SER A 654 -23.04 -3.91 -11.08
N ASN A 655 -23.63 -3.15 -10.13
CA ASN A 655 -22.98 -2.71 -8.89
C ASN A 655 -23.73 -3.19 -7.63
N ILE A 656 -23.73 -4.48 -7.37
CA ILE A 656 -24.34 -5.05 -6.15
C ILE A 656 -23.33 -5.07 -5.01
N ARG A 657 -23.65 -4.43 -3.88
CA ARG A 657 -22.84 -4.46 -2.66
C ARG A 657 -22.97 -5.81 -1.94
N LYS A 658 -22.00 -6.17 -1.09
CA LYS A 658 -21.99 -7.43 -0.31
C LYS A 658 -23.28 -7.66 0.49
N GLY A 659 -23.95 -6.62 0.95
CA GLY A 659 -25.23 -6.72 1.64
C GLY A 659 -26.45 -6.98 0.75
N GLY A 660 -26.25 -7.22 -0.56
CA GLY A 660 -27.35 -7.39 -1.52
C GLY A 660 -28.00 -6.05 -1.92
N MET A 661 -28.91 -6.13 -2.87
CA MET A 661 -29.61 -5.00 -3.46
C MET A 661 -31.08 -5.36 -3.66
N ILE A 662 -31.99 -4.41 -3.55
CA ILE A 662 -33.39 -4.61 -3.89
C ILE A 662 -33.52 -4.81 -5.40
N ALA A 663 -34.01 -5.97 -5.81
CA ALA A 663 -34.32 -6.31 -7.20
C ALA A 663 -35.75 -5.94 -7.54
N GLN A 664 -36.68 -6.11 -6.59
CA GLN A 664 -38.10 -5.76 -6.73
C GLN A 664 -38.68 -5.33 -5.38
N ASN A 665 -39.40 -4.22 -5.35
CA ASN A 665 -40.18 -3.84 -4.17
C ASN A 665 -41.45 -4.70 -4.09
N LEU A 666 -41.47 -5.58 -3.13
CA LEU A 666 -42.61 -6.47 -2.89
C LEU A 666 -43.72 -5.73 -2.12
N ARG A 667 -44.96 -6.08 -2.41
CA ARG A 667 -46.11 -5.65 -1.61
C ARG A 667 -46.17 -6.45 -0.29
N GLU A 668 -46.86 -5.93 0.68
CA GLU A 668 -47.02 -6.60 1.96
C GLU A 668 -47.64 -8.03 1.77
N GLY A 669 -46.98 -9.03 2.32
CA GLY A 669 -47.39 -10.45 2.19
C GLY A 669 -47.07 -11.09 0.85
N ASP A 670 -46.35 -10.41 -0.08
CA ASP A 670 -45.91 -11.00 -1.36
C ASP A 670 -44.49 -11.52 -1.30
N GLU A 671 -44.17 -12.51 -2.15
CA GLU A 671 -42.86 -13.13 -2.26
C GLU A 671 -42.45 -13.23 -3.73
N LEU A 672 -41.14 -13.04 -4.00
CA LEU A 672 -40.55 -13.36 -5.29
C LEU A 672 -40.43 -14.88 -5.41
N ILE A 673 -40.94 -15.45 -6.49
CA ILE A 673 -40.98 -16.93 -6.68
C ILE A 673 -40.13 -17.39 -7.84
N SER A 674 -39.99 -16.61 -8.90
CA SER A 674 -39.25 -16.99 -10.09
C SER A 674 -38.54 -15.79 -10.73
N VAL A 675 -37.35 -16.03 -11.27
CA VAL A 675 -36.59 -15.08 -12.06
C VAL A 675 -36.00 -15.77 -13.27
N ALA A 676 -36.13 -15.16 -14.43
CA ALA A 676 -35.60 -15.67 -15.68
C ALA A 676 -34.78 -14.57 -16.39
N LEU A 677 -33.73 -15.00 -17.08
CA LEU A 677 -32.97 -14.17 -18.00
C LEU A 677 -33.61 -14.21 -19.38
N SER A 678 -33.71 -13.07 -20.07
CA SER A 678 -34.27 -12.95 -21.40
C SER A 678 -33.45 -12.04 -22.30
N ALA A 679 -33.46 -12.35 -23.58
CA ALA A 679 -32.85 -11.49 -24.63
C ALA A 679 -33.76 -10.32 -25.05
N GLY A 680 -35.04 -10.32 -24.69
CA GLY A 680 -35.95 -9.21 -24.96
C GLY A 680 -37.13 -9.56 -25.86
N ASP A 681 -37.21 -10.78 -26.40
CA ASP A 681 -38.21 -11.25 -27.37
C ASP A 681 -38.85 -12.59 -26.98
N ASP A 682 -38.72 -13.04 -25.74
CA ASP A 682 -39.26 -14.32 -25.24
C ASP A 682 -40.76 -14.25 -24.97
N GLU A 683 -41.39 -15.39 -24.93
CA GLU A 683 -42.73 -15.58 -24.36
C GLU A 683 -42.66 -16.30 -23.02
N PHE A 684 -43.43 -15.86 -22.08
CA PHE A 684 -43.49 -16.43 -20.73
C PHE A 684 -44.83 -17.12 -20.47
N ILE A 685 -44.75 -18.27 -19.79
CA ILE A 685 -45.92 -18.92 -19.24
C ILE A 685 -45.89 -18.88 -17.74
N ILE A 686 -47.03 -18.53 -17.13
CA ILE A 686 -47.23 -18.46 -15.68
C ILE A 686 -48.30 -19.45 -15.30
N GLY A 687 -48.06 -20.26 -14.26
CA GLY A 687 -49.01 -21.18 -13.70
C GLY A 687 -49.53 -20.79 -12.31
N THR A 688 -50.77 -21.08 -11.98
CA THR A 688 -51.40 -20.82 -10.68
C THR A 688 -51.79 -22.07 -9.93
N ALA A 689 -51.88 -22.03 -8.61
CA ALA A 689 -52.21 -23.15 -7.75
C ALA A 689 -53.59 -23.77 -8.07
N ASN A 690 -54.53 -22.97 -8.54
CA ASN A 690 -55.84 -23.43 -8.95
C ASN A 690 -55.88 -23.96 -10.40
N GLY A 691 -54.68 -24.20 -10.98
CA GLY A 691 -54.52 -24.86 -12.29
C GLY A 691 -54.78 -23.96 -13.49
N MET A 692 -54.79 -22.66 -13.33
CA MET A 692 -54.84 -21.69 -14.44
C MET A 692 -53.46 -21.42 -14.98
N SER A 693 -53.36 -21.03 -16.23
CA SER A 693 -52.11 -20.54 -16.84
C SER A 693 -52.36 -19.40 -17.82
N ILE A 694 -51.38 -18.52 -17.96
CA ILE A 694 -51.38 -17.46 -18.97
C ILE A 694 -50.03 -17.46 -19.69
N ARG A 695 -50.04 -17.44 -21.03
CA ARG A 695 -48.89 -17.27 -21.88
C ARG A 695 -49.00 -15.93 -22.58
N PHE A 696 -47.93 -15.13 -22.57
CA PHE A 696 -47.88 -13.80 -23.20
C PHE A 696 -46.46 -13.43 -23.59
N SER A 697 -46.31 -12.50 -24.54
CA SER A 697 -45.01 -11.96 -24.95
C SER A 697 -44.43 -11.05 -23.87
N GLU A 698 -43.15 -11.15 -23.61
CA GLU A 698 -42.47 -10.22 -22.71
C GLU A 698 -42.52 -8.75 -23.16
N GLN A 699 -42.82 -8.50 -24.45
CA GLN A 699 -43.02 -7.14 -24.97
C GLN A 699 -44.24 -6.46 -24.36
N ASP A 700 -45.20 -7.22 -23.85
CA ASP A 700 -46.30 -6.70 -23.06
C ASP A 700 -45.87 -6.14 -21.69
N VAL A 701 -44.61 -6.43 -21.26
CA VAL A 701 -44.02 -5.94 -20.00
C VAL A 701 -42.97 -4.92 -20.32
N ARG A 702 -43.29 -3.67 -20.06
CA ARG A 702 -42.28 -2.58 -20.22
C ARG A 702 -41.11 -2.78 -19.28
N ALA A 703 -39.90 -2.42 -19.72
CA ALA A 703 -38.73 -2.33 -18.85
C ALA A 703 -38.93 -1.29 -17.75
N MET A 704 -38.54 -1.63 -16.51
CA MET A 704 -38.74 -0.82 -15.32
C MET A 704 -37.47 -0.86 -14.46
N GLY A 705 -37.16 0.25 -13.76
CA GLY A 705 -36.04 0.27 -12.82
C GLY A 705 -36.24 -0.69 -11.65
N ARG A 706 -35.16 -1.12 -11.01
CA ARG A 706 -35.15 -2.13 -9.94
C ARG A 706 -36.04 -1.87 -8.74
N ASN A 707 -36.28 -0.57 -8.39
CA ASN A 707 -37.16 -0.19 -7.25
C ASN A 707 -38.66 -0.24 -7.59
N ALA A 708 -39.06 -0.60 -8.81
CA ALA A 708 -40.45 -0.72 -9.17
C ALA A 708 -41.08 -1.98 -8.58
N ALA A 709 -42.37 -1.94 -8.23
CA ALA A 709 -43.10 -3.11 -7.78
C ALA A 709 -43.46 -4.05 -8.93
N GLY A 710 -43.59 -3.56 -10.16
CA GLY A 710 -44.00 -4.35 -11.31
C GLY A 710 -45.47 -4.12 -11.72
N VAL A 711 -45.92 -4.88 -12.69
CA VAL A 711 -47.29 -4.84 -13.26
C VAL A 711 -47.97 -6.19 -13.09
N ARG A 712 -49.29 -6.21 -13.17
CA ARG A 712 -50.04 -7.46 -13.08
C ARG A 712 -49.79 -8.35 -14.30
N ALA A 713 -49.40 -9.59 -14.08
CA ALA A 713 -49.19 -10.63 -15.11
C ALA A 713 -50.46 -11.42 -15.34
N ILE A 714 -51.08 -11.88 -14.26
CA ILE A 714 -52.31 -12.69 -14.28
C ILE A 714 -53.33 -12.14 -13.26
N LYS A 715 -54.61 -12.26 -13.53
CA LYS A 715 -55.67 -11.95 -12.58
C LYS A 715 -55.96 -13.20 -11.75
N LEU A 716 -55.59 -13.19 -10.49
CA LEU A 716 -55.83 -14.26 -9.54
C LEU A 716 -57.23 -14.12 -8.90
N ASP A 717 -57.86 -15.26 -8.56
CA ASP A 717 -59.00 -15.27 -7.65
C ASP A 717 -58.52 -15.23 -6.20
N ASP A 718 -59.39 -14.96 -5.21
CA ASP A 718 -58.99 -14.54 -3.84
C ASP A 718 -58.14 -15.57 -3.08
N ASP A 719 -58.23 -16.84 -3.39
CA ASP A 719 -57.49 -17.96 -2.77
C ASP A 719 -56.40 -18.56 -3.66
N ASP A 720 -56.12 -17.97 -4.84
CA ASP A 720 -55.16 -18.46 -5.82
C ASP A 720 -53.80 -17.72 -5.70
N ARG A 721 -52.78 -18.39 -6.15
CA ARG A 721 -51.40 -17.86 -6.17
C ARG A 721 -50.63 -18.37 -7.37
N VAL A 722 -49.65 -17.64 -7.84
CA VAL A 722 -48.69 -18.12 -8.84
C VAL A 722 -47.78 -19.15 -8.19
N VAL A 723 -47.49 -20.22 -8.90
CA VAL A 723 -46.59 -21.30 -8.48
C VAL A 723 -45.29 -21.28 -9.24
N ASP A 724 -45.31 -20.89 -10.53
CA ASP A 724 -44.11 -20.87 -11.36
C ASP A 724 -44.24 -19.91 -12.55
N MET A 725 -43.10 -19.46 -13.10
CA MET A 725 -42.98 -18.72 -14.36
C MET A 725 -41.78 -19.24 -15.14
N CYS A 726 -41.97 -19.59 -16.39
CA CYS A 726 -40.89 -20.07 -17.25
C CYS A 726 -40.93 -19.41 -18.64
N PRO A 727 -39.77 -19.19 -19.29
CA PRO A 727 -39.72 -18.88 -20.71
C PRO A 727 -40.20 -20.07 -21.51
N VAL A 728 -40.95 -19.81 -22.57
CA VAL A 728 -41.49 -20.86 -23.45
C VAL A 728 -40.48 -21.13 -24.57
N VAL A 729 -40.08 -22.38 -24.72
CA VAL A 729 -39.20 -22.81 -25.80
C VAL A 729 -40.07 -23.47 -26.88
N LYS A 730 -39.82 -23.15 -28.14
CA LYS A 730 -40.55 -23.74 -29.28
C LYS A 730 -40.31 -25.27 -29.35
N ASP A 731 -41.31 -26.02 -29.74
CA ASP A 731 -41.26 -27.47 -29.87
C ASP A 731 -41.07 -28.22 -28.53
N SER A 732 -41.30 -27.55 -27.39
CA SER A 732 -41.24 -28.11 -26.04
C SER A 732 -42.62 -28.58 -25.51
N CYS A 733 -42.61 -29.19 -24.34
CA CYS A 733 -43.82 -29.50 -23.58
C CYS A 733 -43.87 -28.72 -22.27
N ILE A 734 -45.10 -28.42 -21.84
CA ILE A 734 -45.36 -27.86 -20.51
C ILE A 734 -45.72 -29.03 -19.59
N ILE A 735 -44.90 -29.23 -18.53
CA ILE A 735 -45.20 -30.18 -17.47
C ILE A 735 -46.00 -29.49 -16.36
N ALA A 736 -47.10 -30.13 -15.93
CA ALA A 736 -47.92 -29.65 -14.84
C ALA A 736 -48.09 -30.75 -13.81
N ILE A 737 -47.75 -30.42 -12.51
CA ILE A 737 -47.74 -31.41 -11.40
C ILE A 737 -48.48 -30.84 -10.21
N THR A 738 -49.27 -31.71 -9.53
CA THR A 738 -50.11 -31.34 -8.39
C THR A 738 -49.61 -31.93 -7.08
N GLU A 739 -50.07 -31.39 -5.96
CA GLU A 739 -49.68 -31.77 -4.60
C GLU A 739 -50.01 -33.25 -4.28
N ASN A 740 -51.02 -33.84 -4.92
CA ASN A 740 -51.37 -35.26 -4.76
C ASN A 740 -50.65 -36.20 -5.74
N GLY A 741 -49.54 -35.69 -6.36
CA GLY A 741 -48.70 -36.53 -7.22
C GLY A 741 -49.28 -36.88 -8.59
N MET A 742 -50.25 -36.10 -9.06
CA MET A 742 -50.75 -36.21 -10.43
C MET A 742 -49.97 -35.27 -11.33
N GLY A 743 -49.63 -35.72 -12.57
CA GLY A 743 -48.90 -34.86 -13.51
C GLY A 743 -49.15 -35.27 -14.96
N LYS A 744 -48.73 -34.37 -15.85
CA LYS A 744 -48.85 -34.56 -17.31
C LYS A 744 -47.92 -33.64 -18.07
N ARG A 745 -47.63 -34.01 -19.32
CA ARG A 745 -47.03 -33.11 -20.31
C ARG A 745 -48.09 -32.67 -21.31
N THR A 746 -48.00 -31.42 -21.76
CA THR A 746 -48.88 -30.88 -22.79
C THR A 746 -48.04 -30.07 -23.77
N PRO A 747 -48.13 -30.25 -25.11
CA PRO A 747 -47.37 -29.46 -26.06
C PRO A 747 -47.58 -27.93 -25.86
N GLU A 748 -46.55 -27.15 -26.03
CA GLU A 748 -46.56 -25.68 -25.82
C GLU A 748 -47.62 -24.99 -26.70
N GLU A 749 -47.85 -25.51 -27.92
CA GLU A 749 -48.86 -25.01 -28.87
C GLU A 749 -50.27 -25.01 -28.30
N ALA A 750 -50.58 -25.91 -27.36
CA ALA A 750 -51.88 -25.99 -26.70
C ALA A 750 -52.16 -24.77 -25.80
N TYR A 751 -51.15 -23.98 -25.49
CA TYR A 751 -51.26 -22.77 -24.68
C TYR A 751 -51.16 -21.53 -25.57
N ARG A 752 -52.30 -21.01 -26.00
CA ARG A 752 -52.38 -19.82 -26.85
C ARG A 752 -51.77 -18.59 -26.16
N SER A 753 -51.02 -17.77 -26.89
CA SER A 753 -50.57 -16.49 -26.43
C SER A 753 -51.74 -15.51 -26.22
N GLN A 754 -51.70 -14.71 -25.14
CA GLN A 754 -52.75 -13.80 -24.69
C GLN A 754 -52.10 -12.50 -24.20
N SER A 755 -52.93 -11.46 -24.07
CA SER A 755 -52.47 -10.26 -23.35
C SER A 755 -52.32 -10.53 -21.85
N ARG A 756 -51.32 -9.99 -21.19
CA ARG A 756 -51.12 -10.07 -19.74
C ARG A 756 -52.34 -9.52 -18.96
N ALA A 757 -52.42 -9.84 -17.67
CA ALA A 757 -53.49 -9.43 -16.73
C ALA A 757 -54.88 -10.06 -17.00
N GLY A 758 -54.98 -11.06 -17.89
CA GLY A 758 -56.15 -11.87 -18.07
C GLY A 758 -56.35 -12.95 -16.99
N LYS A 759 -57.46 -13.66 -16.97
CA LYS A 759 -57.68 -14.81 -16.12
C LYS A 759 -56.89 -16.06 -16.58
N GLY A 760 -56.36 -16.05 -17.79
CA GLY A 760 -55.70 -17.19 -18.39
C GLY A 760 -56.62 -18.29 -18.88
N ILE A 761 -56.04 -19.50 -19.10
CA ILE A 761 -56.72 -20.71 -19.52
C ILE A 761 -56.37 -21.87 -18.58
N ILE A 762 -57.21 -22.87 -18.51
CA ILE A 762 -57.00 -24.05 -17.68
C ILE A 762 -55.74 -24.78 -18.18
N ALA A 763 -54.73 -24.93 -17.34
CA ALA A 763 -53.57 -25.77 -17.58
C ALA A 763 -53.78 -27.19 -17.09
N MET A 764 -54.45 -27.34 -15.95
CA MET A 764 -54.77 -28.62 -15.35
C MET A 764 -56.13 -28.55 -14.66
N ASN A 765 -56.95 -29.59 -14.75
CA ASN A 765 -58.23 -29.64 -14.06
C ASN A 765 -58.00 -30.05 -12.60
N ILE A 766 -58.11 -29.07 -11.69
CA ILE A 766 -57.91 -29.22 -10.27
C ILE A 766 -59.17 -29.69 -9.59
N THR A 767 -59.12 -30.83 -8.85
CA THR A 767 -60.19 -31.46 -8.08
C THR A 767 -59.62 -31.90 -6.72
N GLU A 768 -60.49 -32.33 -5.79
CA GLU A 768 -59.99 -32.85 -4.50
C GLU A 768 -59.06 -34.07 -4.70
N LYS A 769 -59.24 -34.86 -5.78
CA LYS A 769 -58.35 -35.97 -6.12
C LYS A 769 -56.93 -35.50 -6.57
N THR A 770 -56.84 -34.41 -7.29
CA THR A 770 -55.55 -33.95 -7.80
C THR A 770 -54.81 -33.08 -6.79
N GLY A 771 -55.53 -32.38 -5.92
CA GLY A 771 -54.97 -31.32 -5.13
C GLY A 771 -54.54 -30.11 -5.97
N LYS A 772 -53.96 -29.08 -5.37
CA LYS A 772 -53.53 -27.85 -6.05
C LYS A 772 -52.27 -28.08 -6.91
N LEU A 773 -52.06 -27.23 -7.94
CA LEU A 773 -50.89 -27.28 -8.78
C LEU A 773 -49.67 -26.80 -7.93
N VAL A 774 -48.57 -27.52 -8.05
CA VAL A 774 -47.31 -27.23 -7.35
C VAL A 774 -46.23 -26.77 -8.32
N CYS A 775 -46.23 -27.26 -9.55
CA CYS A 775 -45.20 -26.98 -10.54
C CYS A 775 -45.77 -26.81 -11.94
N LEU A 776 -45.25 -25.85 -12.69
CA LEU A 776 -45.52 -25.70 -14.12
C LEU A 776 -44.18 -25.27 -14.78
N LYS A 777 -43.54 -26.26 -15.47
CA LYS A 777 -42.23 -26.01 -16.10
C LYS A 777 -42.24 -26.38 -17.57
N VAL A 778 -41.31 -25.77 -18.31
CA VAL A 778 -41.04 -26.11 -19.72
C VAL A 778 -39.99 -27.21 -19.75
N VAL A 779 -40.25 -28.27 -20.54
CA VAL A 779 -39.38 -29.45 -20.66
C VAL A 779 -39.26 -29.87 -22.13
N ASP A 780 -38.07 -30.30 -22.53
CA ASP A 780 -37.81 -30.82 -23.88
C ASP A 780 -37.72 -32.36 -23.93
N GLY A 781 -37.69 -33.02 -22.79
CA GLY A 781 -37.60 -34.48 -22.67
C GLY A 781 -36.18 -35.01 -22.48
N SER A 782 -35.19 -34.12 -22.44
CA SER A 782 -33.78 -34.49 -22.14
C SER A 782 -33.47 -34.52 -20.65
N GLU A 783 -34.45 -34.16 -19.80
CA GLU A 783 -34.31 -34.07 -18.35
C GLU A 783 -34.97 -35.27 -17.63
N ASP A 784 -34.53 -35.46 -16.38
CA ASP A 784 -35.22 -36.26 -15.38
C ASP A 784 -36.02 -35.36 -14.44
N LEU A 785 -37.23 -35.82 -14.10
CA LEU A 785 -38.10 -35.20 -13.12
C LEU A 785 -37.82 -35.74 -11.73
N MET A 786 -37.67 -34.86 -10.77
CA MET A 786 -37.57 -35.20 -9.35
C MET A 786 -38.77 -34.66 -8.60
N LEU A 787 -39.51 -35.51 -8.00
CA LEU A 787 -40.66 -35.22 -7.15
C LEU A 787 -40.27 -35.40 -5.69
N ILE A 788 -40.48 -34.36 -4.89
CA ILE A 788 -40.12 -34.37 -3.48
C ILE A 788 -41.37 -34.22 -2.66
N ARG A 789 -41.57 -35.17 -1.76
CA ARG A 789 -42.67 -35.16 -0.80
C ARG A 789 -42.26 -34.36 0.45
N ASP A 790 -43.24 -33.87 1.21
CA ASP A 790 -43.08 -33.08 2.41
C ASP A 790 -42.35 -33.76 3.59
N ASP A 791 -42.17 -35.09 3.51
CA ASP A 791 -41.39 -35.90 4.44
C ASP A 791 -39.98 -36.27 3.94
N GLY A 792 -39.53 -35.68 2.82
CA GLY A 792 -38.22 -35.90 2.25
C GLY A 792 -38.12 -37.10 1.29
N VAL A 793 -39.20 -37.87 1.02
CA VAL A 793 -39.15 -38.94 0.03
C VAL A 793 -39.06 -38.37 -1.38
N VAL A 794 -38.05 -38.81 -2.13
CA VAL A 794 -37.76 -38.33 -3.49
C VAL A 794 -37.97 -39.46 -4.48
N ILE A 795 -38.68 -39.17 -5.57
CA ILE A 795 -38.78 -40.05 -6.75
C ILE A 795 -38.12 -39.33 -7.92
N ARG A 796 -37.24 -40.03 -8.64
CA ARG A 796 -36.65 -39.60 -9.90
C ARG A 796 -37.21 -40.42 -11.04
N MET A 797 -37.62 -39.77 -12.13
CA MET A 797 -38.12 -40.45 -13.33
C MET A 797 -37.78 -39.64 -14.58
N PRO A 798 -37.53 -40.30 -15.72
CA PRO A 798 -37.33 -39.58 -16.98
C PRO A 798 -38.62 -38.85 -17.40
N VAL A 799 -38.47 -37.59 -17.81
CA VAL A 799 -39.59 -36.74 -18.26
C VAL A 799 -40.30 -37.37 -19.45
N ASP A 800 -39.59 -38.05 -20.36
CA ASP A 800 -40.12 -38.68 -21.54
C ASP A 800 -41.12 -39.80 -21.25
N THR A 801 -41.08 -40.41 -20.06
CA THR A 801 -42.03 -41.45 -19.61
C THR A 801 -43.42 -40.91 -19.24
N ILE A 802 -43.55 -39.59 -19.07
CA ILE A 802 -44.79 -38.95 -18.64
C ILE A 802 -45.71 -38.76 -19.88
N SER A 803 -46.97 -39.16 -19.77
CA SER A 803 -47.92 -39.10 -20.87
C SER A 803 -48.15 -37.66 -21.37
N ILE A 804 -48.14 -37.48 -22.69
CA ILE A 804 -48.56 -36.24 -23.35
C ILE A 804 -50.08 -36.26 -23.50
N ILE A 805 -50.75 -35.34 -22.82
CA ILE A 805 -52.24 -35.24 -22.85
C ILE A 805 -52.69 -33.78 -22.86
N SER A 806 -53.96 -33.58 -23.22
CA SER A 806 -54.52 -32.24 -23.39
C SER A 806 -54.60 -31.44 -22.10
N ARG A 807 -54.65 -30.09 -22.22
CA ARG A 807 -54.65 -29.11 -21.13
C ARG A 807 -55.71 -29.39 -20.05
N ASN A 808 -56.97 -29.56 -20.46
CA ASN A 808 -58.12 -29.68 -19.55
C ASN A 808 -58.31 -31.12 -19.07
N THR A 809 -57.33 -31.70 -18.43
CA THR A 809 -57.37 -33.07 -17.88
C THR A 809 -56.70 -33.06 -16.48
N GLN A 810 -56.96 -34.16 -15.72
CA GLN A 810 -56.44 -34.35 -14.36
C GLN A 810 -55.04 -34.94 -14.33
N GLY A 811 -54.41 -35.23 -15.46
CA GLY A 811 -53.09 -35.88 -15.50
C GLY A 811 -53.17 -37.40 -15.16
N VAL A 812 -51.95 -37.99 -15.08
CA VAL A 812 -51.73 -39.38 -14.64
C VAL A 812 -51.04 -39.38 -13.30
N LYS A 813 -51.11 -40.49 -12.56
CA LYS A 813 -50.40 -40.59 -11.25
C LYS A 813 -48.92 -40.84 -11.48
N LEU A 814 -48.10 -39.89 -11.06
CA LEU A 814 -46.63 -39.94 -11.11
C LEU A 814 -46.03 -40.49 -9.82
N MET A 815 -46.62 -40.14 -8.67
CA MET A 815 -46.18 -40.57 -7.34
C MET A 815 -47.38 -41.03 -6.51
N ARG A 816 -47.21 -42.09 -5.72
CA ARG A 816 -48.21 -42.47 -4.68
C ARG A 816 -47.97 -41.57 -3.47
N ILE A 817 -49.00 -40.85 -3.09
CA ILE A 817 -48.99 -39.98 -1.91
C ILE A 817 -49.84 -40.62 -0.84
N ASP A 818 -49.30 -40.78 0.37
CA ASP A 818 -50.00 -41.30 1.54
C ASP A 818 -50.96 -40.26 2.11
N GLU A 819 -51.97 -40.68 2.86
CA GLU A 819 -52.96 -39.81 3.45
C GLU A 819 -52.32 -38.74 4.36
N GLY A 820 -52.62 -37.49 4.12
CA GLY A 820 -52.05 -36.35 4.85
C GLY A 820 -50.66 -35.88 4.36
N ARG A 821 -50.07 -36.46 3.34
CA ARG A 821 -48.82 -36.05 2.69
C ARG A 821 -49.09 -35.35 1.36
N ARG A 822 -48.08 -34.65 0.84
CA ARG A 822 -48.16 -33.91 -0.42
C ARG A 822 -46.77 -33.78 -1.09
N VAL A 823 -46.77 -33.55 -2.40
CA VAL A 823 -45.61 -33.11 -3.13
C VAL A 823 -45.27 -31.68 -2.67
N ALA A 824 -44.10 -31.48 -2.12
CA ALA A 824 -43.65 -30.21 -1.60
C ALA A 824 -42.89 -29.39 -2.64
N SER A 825 -42.05 -30.04 -3.47
CA SER A 825 -41.25 -29.39 -4.51
C SER A 825 -41.03 -30.31 -5.71
N VAL A 826 -40.67 -29.69 -6.85
CA VAL A 826 -40.41 -30.39 -8.11
C VAL A 826 -39.18 -29.75 -8.77
N ALA A 827 -38.17 -30.58 -9.08
CA ALA A 827 -36.98 -30.13 -9.77
C ALA A 827 -36.77 -30.89 -11.08
N LEU A 828 -36.08 -30.27 -12.01
CA LEU A 828 -35.59 -30.90 -13.24
C LEU A 828 -34.08 -31.11 -13.09
N ALA A 829 -33.61 -32.30 -13.43
CA ALA A 829 -32.20 -32.65 -13.41
C ALA A 829 -31.74 -33.19 -14.77
N PRO A 830 -30.48 -33.05 -15.15
CA PRO A 830 -29.97 -33.73 -16.32
C PRO A 830 -30.21 -35.22 -16.25
N LYS A 831 -30.52 -35.82 -17.41
CA LYS A 831 -30.84 -37.27 -17.49
C LYS A 831 -29.67 -38.11 -16.97
N SER A 832 -29.91 -39.03 -16.01
CA SER A 832 -28.88 -39.94 -15.52
C SER A 832 -28.56 -41.00 -16.55
N ALA A 833 -27.30 -41.41 -16.68
CA ALA A 833 -26.86 -42.44 -17.60
C ALA A 833 -27.49 -43.82 -17.30
N ASP A 834 -27.96 -44.05 -16.07
CA ASP A 834 -28.58 -45.33 -15.64
C ASP A 834 -29.99 -45.57 -16.19
N SER A 835 -30.67 -44.50 -16.63
CA SER A 835 -32.05 -44.64 -17.18
C SER A 835 -32.11 -45.08 -18.65
N ALA A 836 -30.96 -45.29 -19.29
CA ALA A 836 -30.88 -45.72 -20.69
C ALA A 836 -30.83 -47.25 -20.87
N GLU A 837 -30.51 -48.00 -19.82
CA GLU A 837 -30.37 -49.47 -19.93
C GLU A 837 -31.68 -50.23 -19.74
N ASP A 838 -32.73 -49.71 -19.10
CA ASP A 838 -34.01 -50.39 -18.87
C ASP A 838 -35.00 -50.38 -20.10
N ALA A 839 -34.59 -49.71 -21.19
CA ALA A 839 -35.49 -49.61 -22.38
C ALA A 839 -35.18 -50.61 -23.48
N GLU A 840 -34.11 -51.46 -23.36
CA GLU A 840 -33.75 -52.45 -24.42
C GLU A 840 -33.90 -53.89 -24.06
N GLU A 841 -34.56 -54.25 -22.93
CA GLU A 841 -34.90 -55.63 -22.67
C GLU A 841 -36.45 -55.91 -22.78
N THR A 842 -36.96 -55.99 -23.96
CA THR A 842 -38.15 -56.89 -24.25
C THR A 842 -37.63 -58.05 -25.08
N PRO A 843 -37.68 -59.28 -24.58
CA PRO A 843 -37.33 -60.48 -25.36
C PRO A 843 -38.37 -60.73 -26.39
N GLU A 844 -38.04 -60.73 -27.69
CA GLU A 844 -38.71 -61.46 -28.69
C GLU A 844 -38.64 -62.97 -28.33
N ASN A 845 -39.72 -63.54 -27.86
CA ASN A 845 -39.91 -64.95 -27.89
C ASN A 845 -41.17 -65.28 -28.62
N GLY A 846 -41.11 -65.69 -29.84
CA GLY A 846 -41.28 -66.94 -30.52
C GLY A 846 -42.66 -67.43 -30.57
N LYS A 847 -43.35 -67.40 -31.58
CA LYS A 847 -43.81 -68.30 -32.57
C LYS A 847 -44.68 -67.60 -33.56
#